data_6735d019738a1130a93c7675eb15a25c
#
_entry.id   6735d019738a1130a93c7675eb15a25c
#
_cell.length_a   1.000
_cell.length_b   1.000
_cell.length_c   1.000
_cell.angle_alpha   90.00
_cell.angle_beta   90.00
_cell.angle_gamma   90.00
#
_symmetry.space_group_name_H-M   'P 1'
#
loop_
_entity.id
_entity.type
_entity.pdbx_description
1 polymer ?
#
loop_
_entity_poly.entity_id
_entity_poly.type
_entity_poly.pdbx_seq_one_letter_code
_entity_poly.pdbx_strand_id
1 'polypeptide(L)'
;MPSKKTVYEKLCDLAGNLWWSWQPDVTQIFHLIDPDKWSELNHNPVLLLEEYTPEQLEKKLSSLSLHSRVNVAYRRWQEYMDRAETWGSTNATILGHRSAAYFSAEFGIHESLHIYSGGLGVLAGDHLKSASDLGLPLVAVGLFYGEGYFSQHIDKEGWQQESYTEAKTKNLPISPAYTPDGKPVMISVATRSGEIFAKVWRIDVGRVKLYLLDTDVPENSEEDRNLTARLYGGDQRTRIRQEIMLGIGGVRALSAIGINPSVIHMNEGHSAFAPLERIRSRMHEDGFSFDDALRDVAASCVFTTHTPVPAGHDRFDAGLLEEHVGPLGDQLGLDHHALMGLGRVDPQNEGETFCMTVLAFKLSRLANAVSNLHGVVSRRMWASLWPWRSEEEIPIGHITNGVHMPTWLAAPMRVIYDRVLPTKWFYRTGEADVWAGIEEITPGDLWETHQALKNRLIIYARDLLEKQALRRGTSDEEISHLRNALNPDALLIGFARRFAPYKRADLVMKDMENFLKIIEDSERPVQFIFAGKAHPADERGKQIIQRIFKLTQEPPFRGKIVILEDYDINLGRHLVQGVDVWLNNPRRPLEASGTSGQKVVLNGGLNCSILDGWWAEAFDGSNGFAIGEGRTHVNQEIQDDRDGVNLMKVLRDEVIPLYYDRNYDDLPLGWITRMKRAIRTLGWRFNADRMVMDYAEKMYLPAAGGLSSQIKGDSSL
;
A
#
# COMPACT_ATOMS: atom_id res chain seq x y z
N MET A 1 -23.00 0.73 37.65
CA MET A 1 -22.03 1.49 36.85
C MET A 1 -21.03 0.49 36.31
N PRO A 2 -20.69 0.46 35.03
CA PRO A 2 -19.59 -0.40 34.55
C PRO A 2 -18.34 -0.05 35.38
N SER A 3 -17.58 -1.06 35.81
CA SER A 3 -16.34 -0.87 36.55
C SER A 3 -15.39 0.00 35.73
N LYS A 4 -14.78 0.99 36.36
CA LYS A 4 -13.84 1.90 35.68
C LYS A 4 -12.62 1.05 35.26
N LYS A 5 -12.36 0.91 33.92
CA LYS A 5 -11.23 0.15 33.42
C LYS A 5 -9.91 0.63 34.03
N THR A 6 -9.05 -0.31 34.39
CA THR A 6 -7.67 -0.07 34.81
C THR A 6 -6.85 0.53 33.68
N VAL A 7 -5.69 1.09 33.98
CA VAL A 7 -4.78 1.62 32.96
C VAL A 7 -4.24 0.50 32.07
N TYR A 8 -4.00 -0.69 32.65
CA TYR A 8 -3.63 -1.89 31.91
C TYR A 8 -4.68 -2.28 30.86
N GLU A 9 -5.96 -2.41 31.26
CA GLU A 9 -7.07 -2.75 30.36
C GLU A 9 -7.22 -1.71 29.24
N LYS A 10 -6.99 -0.42 29.53
CA LYS A 10 -7.02 0.64 28.49
C LYS A 10 -5.90 0.49 27.47
N LEU A 11 -4.70 0.11 27.91
CA LEU A 11 -3.58 -0.16 26.99
C LEU A 11 -3.84 -1.40 26.13
N CYS A 12 -4.44 -2.46 26.70
CA CYS A 12 -4.83 -3.65 25.94
C CYS A 12 -5.86 -3.31 24.85
N ASP A 13 -6.89 -2.51 25.21
CA ASP A 13 -7.89 -2.06 24.21
C ASP A 13 -7.23 -1.23 23.10
N LEU A 14 -6.32 -0.30 23.44
CA LEU A 14 -5.59 0.49 22.46
C LEU A 14 -4.71 -0.38 21.58
N ALA A 15 -3.96 -1.33 22.14
CA ALA A 15 -3.09 -2.25 21.40
C ALA A 15 -3.88 -3.14 20.44
N GLY A 16 -5.12 -3.52 20.81
CA GLY A 16 -6.01 -4.36 20.00
C GLY A 16 -6.65 -3.65 18.80
N ASN A 17 -6.61 -2.33 18.74
CA ASN A 17 -7.15 -1.57 17.61
C ASN A 17 -6.05 -0.75 16.93
N LEU A 18 -5.77 -1.03 15.65
CA LEU A 18 -4.66 -0.42 14.91
C LEU A 18 -4.76 1.11 14.73
N TRP A 19 -5.81 1.77 15.20
CA TRP A 19 -5.91 3.23 15.24
C TRP A 19 -4.68 3.91 15.85
N TRP A 20 -4.07 3.30 16.87
CA TRP A 20 -2.85 3.82 17.49
C TRP A 20 -1.69 3.98 16.50
N SER A 21 -1.62 3.16 15.46
CA SER A 21 -0.48 3.11 14.52
C SER A 21 -0.30 4.38 13.67
N TRP A 22 -1.34 5.20 13.57
CA TRP A 22 -1.27 6.52 12.92
C TRP A 22 -1.53 7.69 13.86
N GLN A 23 -1.34 7.43 15.19
CA GLN A 23 -1.38 8.45 16.23
C GLN A 23 -0.01 8.53 16.89
N PRO A 24 0.88 9.47 16.48
CA PRO A 24 2.27 9.52 16.96
C PRO A 24 2.42 9.61 18.47
N ASP A 25 1.50 10.31 19.16
CA ASP A 25 1.49 10.45 20.60
C ASP A 25 1.10 9.16 21.32
N VAL A 26 0.24 8.31 20.72
CA VAL A 26 -0.13 6.99 21.26
C VAL A 26 0.99 5.98 21.00
N THR A 27 1.56 5.96 19.78
CA THR A 27 2.75 5.15 19.47
C THR A 27 3.90 5.45 20.44
N GLN A 28 4.10 6.73 20.78
CA GLN A 28 5.12 7.13 21.75
C GLN A 28 4.90 6.55 23.16
N ILE A 29 3.65 6.30 23.58
CA ILE A 29 3.37 5.66 24.88
C ILE A 29 3.99 4.26 24.91
N PHE A 30 3.75 3.44 23.88
CA PHE A 30 4.31 2.09 23.79
C PHE A 30 5.84 2.11 23.73
N HIS A 31 6.41 3.00 22.91
CA HIS A 31 7.86 3.19 22.86
C HIS A 31 8.47 3.57 24.23
N LEU A 32 7.85 4.48 24.98
CA LEU A 32 8.37 4.93 26.28
C LEU A 32 8.27 3.84 27.37
N ILE A 33 7.37 2.88 27.25
CA ILE A 33 7.29 1.74 28.18
C ILE A 33 8.61 0.97 28.16
N ASP A 34 9.12 0.64 26.96
CA ASP A 34 10.41 -0.05 26.80
C ASP A 34 10.96 0.15 25.38
N PRO A 35 11.84 1.14 25.15
CA PRO A 35 12.36 1.44 23.82
C PRO A 35 13.09 0.29 23.15
N ASP A 36 13.87 -0.48 23.91
CA ASP A 36 14.66 -1.60 23.38
C ASP A 36 13.74 -2.73 22.94
N LYS A 37 12.86 -3.18 23.81
CA LYS A 37 11.87 -4.21 23.49
C LYS A 37 10.90 -3.77 22.39
N TRP A 38 10.50 -2.52 22.39
CA TRP A 38 9.66 -1.97 21.32
C TRP A 38 10.30 -2.16 19.93
N SER A 39 11.61 -1.90 19.83
CA SER A 39 12.36 -2.13 18.60
C SER A 39 12.54 -3.63 18.29
N GLU A 40 12.90 -4.44 19.30
CA GLU A 40 13.11 -5.89 19.14
C GLU A 40 11.83 -6.63 18.71
N LEU A 41 10.66 -6.18 19.18
CA LEU A 41 9.35 -6.76 18.90
C LEU A 41 8.69 -6.19 17.64
N ASN A 42 9.46 -5.55 16.79
CA ASN A 42 8.96 -4.93 15.54
C ASN A 42 7.75 -4.02 15.77
N HIS A 43 7.82 -3.21 16.81
CA HIS A 43 6.81 -2.23 17.21
C HIS A 43 5.41 -2.84 17.47
N ASN A 44 5.37 -4.05 17.99
CA ASN A 44 4.14 -4.78 18.30
C ASN A 44 3.70 -4.52 19.75
N PRO A 45 2.63 -3.72 19.98
CA PRO A 45 2.20 -3.40 21.33
C PRO A 45 1.56 -4.58 22.08
N VAL A 46 0.98 -5.55 21.37
CA VAL A 46 0.39 -6.75 21.99
C VAL A 46 1.51 -7.57 22.62
N LEU A 47 2.56 -7.87 21.87
CA LEU A 47 3.74 -8.56 22.40
C LEU A 47 4.42 -7.78 23.50
N LEU A 48 4.57 -6.46 23.36
CA LEU A 48 5.18 -5.62 24.39
C LEU A 48 4.42 -5.71 25.72
N LEU A 49 3.11 -5.72 25.68
CA LEU A 49 2.28 -5.80 26.90
C LEU A 49 2.32 -7.21 27.54
N GLU A 50 2.50 -8.26 26.76
CA GLU A 50 2.68 -9.65 27.27
C GLU A 50 3.99 -9.85 28.05
N GLU A 51 5.01 -8.99 27.85
CA GLU A 51 6.26 -9.04 28.59
C GLU A 51 6.12 -8.63 30.08
N TYR A 52 4.97 -8.09 30.46
CA TYR A 52 4.72 -7.56 31.80
C TYR A 52 3.45 -8.13 32.42
N THR A 53 3.51 -8.47 33.72
CA THR A 53 2.26 -8.64 34.47
C THR A 53 1.56 -7.30 34.66
N PRO A 54 0.23 -7.27 34.92
CA PRO A 54 -0.48 -6.03 35.20
C PRO A 54 0.18 -5.17 36.27
N GLU A 55 0.70 -5.79 37.34
CA GLU A 55 1.36 -5.12 38.47
C GLU A 55 2.72 -4.53 38.07
N GLN A 56 3.50 -5.27 37.27
CA GLN A 56 4.80 -4.79 36.74
C GLN A 56 4.57 -3.59 35.83
N LEU A 57 3.61 -3.69 34.93
CA LEU A 57 3.28 -2.59 34.01
C LEU A 57 2.80 -1.35 34.75
N GLU A 58 1.90 -1.51 35.74
CA GLU A 58 1.40 -0.40 36.55
C GLU A 58 2.54 0.33 37.28
N LYS A 59 3.49 -0.44 37.86
CA LYS A 59 4.68 0.12 38.51
C LYS A 59 5.55 0.89 37.51
N LYS A 60 5.75 0.34 36.30
CA LYS A 60 6.53 0.97 35.23
C LYS A 60 5.85 2.25 34.75
N LEU A 61 4.56 2.24 34.49
CA LEU A 61 3.77 3.42 34.08
C LEU A 61 3.82 4.52 35.13
N SER A 62 3.75 4.16 36.44
CA SER A 62 3.89 5.09 37.55
C SER A 62 5.28 5.75 37.53
N SER A 63 6.35 4.96 37.41
CA SER A 63 7.73 5.48 37.40
C SER A 63 8.01 6.39 36.22
N LEU A 64 7.36 6.16 35.07
CA LEU A 64 7.49 6.96 33.85
C LEU A 64 6.46 8.10 33.75
N SER A 65 5.57 8.23 34.76
CA SER A 65 4.50 9.25 34.78
C SER A 65 3.56 9.20 33.53
N LEU A 66 3.26 7.98 33.04
CA LEU A 66 2.49 7.79 31.80
C LEU A 66 0.97 7.68 31.97
N HIS A 67 0.44 7.56 33.21
CA HIS A 67 -0.99 7.37 33.45
C HIS A 67 -1.89 8.42 32.76
N SER A 68 -1.52 9.69 32.85
CA SER A 68 -2.31 10.77 32.24
C SER A 68 -2.29 10.65 30.71
N ARG A 69 -1.15 10.31 30.11
CA ARG A 69 -1.04 10.11 28.65
C ARG A 69 -1.92 8.94 28.20
N VAL A 70 -1.90 7.80 28.88
CA VAL A 70 -2.76 6.65 28.56
C VAL A 70 -4.24 7.02 28.68
N ASN A 71 -4.64 7.71 29.76
CA ASN A 71 -6.02 8.12 29.93
C ASN A 71 -6.50 9.11 28.86
N VAL A 72 -5.66 10.03 28.43
CA VAL A 72 -5.96 10.97 27.34
C VAL A 72 -6.07 10.23 26.01
N ALA A 73 -5.10 9.34 25.70
CA ALA A 73 -5.12 8.53 24.50
C ALA A 73 -6.38 7.66 24.40
N TYR A 74 -6.74 6.99 25.50
CA TYR A 74 -7.93 6.14 25.58
C TYR A 74 -9.22 6.94 25.38
N ARG A 75 -9.36 8.11 26.01
CA ARG A 75 -10.52 8.99 25.82
C ARG A 75 -10.62 9.47 24.36
N ARG A 76 -9.51 9.90 23.75
CA ARG A 76 -9.48 10.30 22.33
C ARG A 76 -9.87 9.16 21.39
N TRP A 77 -9.42 7.93 21.70
CA TRP A 77 -9.84 6.75 20.94
C TRP A 77 -11.35 6.51 21.08
N GLN A 78 -11.93 6.60 22.28
CA GLN A 78 -13.38 6.49 22.46
C GLN A 78 -14.13 7.60 21.71
N GLU A 79 -13.72 8.86 21.84
CA GLU A 79 -14.28 10.00 21.11
C GLU A 79 -14.20 9.79 19.58
N TYR A 80 -13.08 9.23 19.11
CA TYR A 80 -12.92 8.87 17.70
C TYR A 80 -13.89 7.77 17.27
N MET A 81 -14.01 6.70 18.03
CA MET A 81 -14.89 5.57 17.71
C MET A 81 -16.38 5.95 17.78
N ASP A 82 -16.78 6.76 18.77
CA ASP A 82 -18.16 7.13 19.03
C ASP A 82 -18.64 8.37 18.24
N ARG A 83 -17.75 9.01 17.50
CA ARG A 83 -18.09 10.23 16.75
C ARG A 83 -19.16 9.94 15.69
N ALA A 84 -20.36 10.51 15.90
CA ALA A 84 -21.52 10.31 15.02
C ALA A 84 -21.42 11.15 13.73
N GLU A 85 -20.89 12.36 13.83
CA GLU A 85 -20.75 13.28 12.68
C GLU A 85 -19.41 13.08 12.00
N THR A 86 -19.42 12.38 10.88
CA THR A 86 -18.26 12.11 10.01
C THR A 86 -18.61 12.46 8.57
N TRP A 87 -17.62 12.54 7.70
CA TRP A 87 -17.87 12.71 6.28
C TRP A 87 -18.79 11.60 5.72
N GLY A 88 -18.51 10.35 6.10
CA GLY A 88 -19.28 9.17 5.68
C GLY A 88 -20.73 9.21 6.16
N SER A 89 -20.98 9.61 7.42
CA SER A 89 -22.34 9.72 7.94
C SER A 89 -23.18 10.81 7.26
N THR A 90 -22.52 11.83 6.68
CA THR A 90 -23.19 12.94 6.01
C THR A 90 -23.37 12.67 4.52
N ASN A 91 -22.32 12.14 3.85
CA ASN A 91 -22.27 12.05 2.39
C ASN A 91 -22.55 10.65 1.83
N ALA A 92 -22.44 9.60 2.66
CA ALA A 92 -22.59 8.20 2.25
C ALA A 92 -23.62 7.44 3.10
N THR A 93 -24.72 8.08 3.45
CA THR A 93 -25.76 7.55 4.38
C THR A 93 -26.37 6.24 3.91
N ILE A 94 -26.54 6.02 2.61
CA ILE A 94 -27.07 4.76 2.06
C ILE A 94 -26.19 3.54 2.42
N LEU A 95 -24.87 3.74 2.53
CA LEU A 95 -23.92 2.70 2.95
C LEU A 95 -24.03 2.39 4.45
N GLY A 96 -24.63 3.26 5.25
CA GLY A 96 -24.83 3.06 6.68
C GLY A 96 -25.73 1.86 7.00
N HIS A 97 -26.65 1.52 6.10
CA HIS A 97 -27.54 0.36 6.23
C HIS A 97 -26.87 -0.95 5.74
N ARG A 98 -26.09 -0.83 4.66
CA ARG A 98 -25.38 -1.96 4.04
C ARG A 98 -24.04 -1.45 3.51
N SER A 99 -22.97 -1.77 4.23
CA SER A 99 -21.60 -1.29 3.94
C SER A 99 -21.08 -1.70 2.56
N ALA A 100 -20.04 -1.03 2.09
CA ALA A 100 -19.20 -1.54 1.01
C ALA A 100 -18.25 -2.62 1.57
N ALA A 101 -17.98 -3.68 0.79
CA ALA A 101 -17.00 -4.70 1.10
C ALA A 101 -15.80 -4.60 0.14
N TYR A 102 -14.62 -4.35 0.70
CA TYR A 102 -13.36 -4.17 -0.03
C TYR A 102 -12.54 -5.46 0.02
N PHE A 103 -12.35 -6.11 -1.11
CA PHE A 103 -11.60 -7.35 -1.25
C PHE A 103 -10.21 -7.09 -1.79
N SER A 104 -9.19 -7.55 -1.09
CA SER A 104 -7.79 -7.43 -1.54
C SER A 104 -6.96 -8.63 -1.08
N ALA A 105 -6.02 -9.07 -1.92
CA ALA A 105 -5.10 -10.15 -1.58
C ALA A 105 -4.11 -9.77 -0.47
N GLU A 106 -3.84 -8.48 -0.26
CA GLU A 106 -2.85 -7.99 0.71
C GLU A 106 -3.27 -6.67 1.34
N PHE A 107 -2.86 -6.45 2.62
CA PHE A 107 -3.11 -5.24 3.38
C PHE A 107 -1.87 -4.81 4.17
N GLY A 108 -1.22 -3.73 3.76
CA GLY A 108 -0.07 -3.13 4.43
C GLY A 108 -0.52 -2.07 5.44
N ILE A 109 -0.81 -2.46 6.67
CA ILE A 109 -1.36 -1.58 7.71
C ILE A 109 -0.28 -1.13 8.69
N HIS A 110 0.54 -2.08 9.17
CA HIS A 110 1.61 -1.86 10.12
C HIS A 110 2.71 -2.91 9.92
N GLU A 111 3.96 -2.58 10.26
CA GLU A 111 5.12 -3.47 10.13
C GLU A 111 5.02 -4.76 10.94
N SER A 112 4.26 -4.77 12.04
CA SER A 112 4.02 -5.98 12.83
C SER A 112 3.06 -7.00 12.20
N LEU A 113 2.41 -6.66 11.08
CA LEU A 113 1.45 -7.50 10.36
C LEU A 113 1.99 -7.84 8.96
N HIS A 114 2.51 -9.05 8.79
CA HIS A 114 3.18 -9.47 7.56
C HIS A 114 2.20 -9.97 6.48
N ILE A 115 1.08 -9.30 6.30
CA ILE A 115 0.02 -9.63 5.33
C ILE A 115 0.05 -8.75 4.07
N TYR A 116 1.22 -8.24 3.69
CA TYR A 116 1.46 -7.46 2.49
C TYR A 116 2.87 -7.69 1.94
N SER A 117 3.07 -7.40 0.65
CA SER A 117 4.38 -7.50 0.00
C SER A 117 4.86 -6.18 -0.58
N GLY A 118 3.96 -5.33 -1.05
CA GLY A 118 4.32 -4.13 -1.80
C GLY A 118 3.27 -3.04 -1.83
N GLY A 119 3.30 -2.26 -2.93
CA GLY A 119 2.48 -1.05 -3.09
C GLY A 119 0.99 -1.29 -3.06
N LEU A 120 0.52 -2.44 -3.58
CA LEU A 120 -0.90 -2.81 -3.56
C LEU A 120 -1.43 -2.94 -2.13
N GLY A 121 -0.68 -3.65 -1.28
CA GLY A 121 -1.05 -3.84 0.12
C GLY A 121 -1.00 -2.54 0.92
N VAL A 122 0.05 -1.73 0.72
CA VAL A 122 0.16 -0.42 1.40
C VAL A 122 -0.99 0.51 0.99
N LEU A 123 -1.38 0.50 -0.30
CA LEU A 123 -2.55 1.25 -0.77
C LEU A 123 -3.84 0.76 -0.10
N ALA A 124 -4.05 -0.56 -0.04
CA ALA A 124 -5.22 -1.14 0.63
C ALA A 124 -5.25 -0.77 2.12
N GLY A 125 -4.11 -0.79 2.80
CA GLY A 125 -3.99 -0.32 4.19
C GLY A 125 -4.33 1.17 4.35
N ASP A 126 -3.80 2.02 3.48
CA ASP A 126 -4.10 3.47 3.46
C ASP A 126 -5.59 3.73 3.16
N HIS A 127 -6.21 2.93 2.28
CA HIS A 127 -7.65 2.99 1.99
C HIS A 127 -8.49 2.70 3.25
N LEU A 128 -8.16 1.63 3.99
CA LEU A 128 -8.88 1.27 5.21
C LEU A 128 -8.75 2.34 6.29
N LYS A 129 -7.54 2.89 6.49
CA LYS A 129 -7.28 3.94 7.48
C LYS A 129 -8.06 5.21 7.14
N SER A 130 -8.06 5.66 5.89
CA SER A 130 -8.84 6.81 5.44
C SER A 130 -10.34 6.55 5.51
N ALA A 131 -10.82 5.37 5.14
CA ALA A 131 -12.22 4.99 5.31
C ALA A 131 -12.64 5.06 6.80
N SER A 132 -11.75 4.64 7.71
CA SER A 132 -11.95 4.76 9.14
C SER A 132 -12.02 6.22 9.61
N ASP A 133 -11.09 7.07 9.17
CA ASP A 133 -11.03 8.49 9.55
C ASP A 133 -12.25 9.27 9.02
N LEU A 134 -12.66 8.99 7.80
CA LEU A 134 -13.85 9.53 7.16
C LEU A 134 -15.15 8.97 7.73
N GLY A 135 -15.11 7.88 8.52
CA GLY A 135 -16.29 7.18 9.01
C GLY A 135 -17.15 6.59 7.90
N LEU A 136 -16.51 6.18 6.79
CA LEU A 136 -17.19 5.51 5.70
C LEU A 136 -17.57 4.08 6.11
N PRO A 137 -18.84 3.66 5.96
CA PRO A 137 -19.26 2.29 6.24
C PRO A 137 -18.63 1.29 5.28
N LEU A 138 -17.51 0.70 5.70
CA LEU A 138 -16.69 -0.22 4.92
C LEU A 138 -16.25 -1.39 5.78
N VAL A 139 -16.28 -2.59 5.22
CA VAL A 139 -15.62 -3.79 5.74
C VAL A 139 -14.60 -4.28 4.71
N ALA A 140 -13.57 -4.97 5.16
CA ALA A 140 -12.55 -5.49 4.28
C ALA A 140 -12.38 -7.00 4.42
N VAL A 141 -11.97 -7.65 3.34
CA VAL A 141 -11.76 -9.10 3.28
C VAL A 141 -10.41 -9.40 2.63
N GLY A 142 -9.64 -10.29 3.24
CA GLY A 142 -8.35 -10.74 2.76
C GLY A 142 -8.01 -12.15 3.21
N LEU A 143 -6.75 -12.53 3.02
CA LEU A 143 -6.20 -13.80 3.50
C LEU A 143 -5.22 -13.54 4.65
N PHE A 144 -5.21 -14.44 5.63
CA PHE A 144 -4.20 -14.45 6.68
C PHE A 144 -3.01 -15.29 6.22
N TYR A 145 -1.86 -14.64 6.08
CA TYR A 145 -0.64 -15.34 5.67
C TYR A 145 0.19 -15.69 6.91
N GLY A 146 0.23 -17.00 7.24
CA GLY A 146 0.90 -17.49 8.44
C GLY A 146 2.41 -17.25 8.46
N GLU A 147 3.10 -17.32 7.31
CA GLU A 147 4.51 -16.99 7.13
C GLU A 147 4.69 -15.60 6.47
N GLY A 148 3.61 -15.02 6.00
CA GLY A 148 3.59 -13.68 5.41
C GLY A 148 4.39 -13.55 4.12
N TYR A 149 5.11 -12.42 3.99
CA TYR A 149 6.13 -12.19 2.97
C TYR A 149 7.51 -12.28 3.60
N PHE A 150 8.52 -12.68 2.86
CA PHE A 150 9.85 -13.01 3.40
C PHE A 150 10.58 -11.80 4.00
N SER A 151 11.46 -12.08 4.95
CA SER A 151 12.53 -11.18 5.41
C SER A 151 13.73 -11.34 4.51
N GLN A 152 14.29 -10.20 4.08
CA GLN A 152 15.42 -10.14 3.15
C GLN A 152 16.74 -10.01 3.89
N HIS A 153 17.71 -10.81 3.50
CA HIS A 153 19.10 -10.65 3.85
C HIS A 153 19.96 -10.60 2.59
N ILE A 154 20.98 -9.76 2.59
CA ILE A 154 21.99 -9.72 1.52
C ILE A 154 23.27 -10.38 2.05
N ASP A 155 23.74 -11.41 1.35
CA ASP A 155 24.96 -12.14 1.74
C ASP A 155 26.26 -11.37 1.38
N LYS A 156 27.40 -12.00 1.60
CA LYS A 156 28.72 -11.38 1.35
C LYS A 156 28.99 -11.10 -0.13
N GLU A 157 28.37 -11.85 -1.01
CA GLU A 157 28.46 -11.72 -2.46
C GLU A 157 27.44 -10.73 -3.03
N GLY A 158 26.61 -10.14 -2.16
CA GLY A 158 25.57 -9.19 -2.52
C GLY A 158 24.27 -9.84 -3.03
N TRP A 159 24.12 -11.15 -2.82
CA TRP A 159 22.93 -11.88 -3.26
C TRP A 159 21.83 -11.87 -2.22
N GLN A 160 20.59 -11.64 -2.67
CA GLN A 160 19.42 -11.69 -1.80
C GLN A 160 19.14 -13.12 -1.34
N GLN A 161 18.99 -13.29 -0.03
CA GLN A 161 18.50 -14.50 0.63
C GLN A 161 17.15 -14.21 1.27
N GLU A 162 16.26 -15.20 1.26
CA GLU A 162 14.93 -15.10 1.84
C GLU A 162 14.79 -15.98 3.08
N SER A 163 14.19 -15.44 4.14
CA SER A 163 13.79 -16.21 5.32
C SER A 163 12.31 -15.94 5.65
N TYR A 164 11.64 -16.98 6.15
CA TYR A 164 10.24 -16.90 6.53
C TYR A 164 10.11 -17.20 8.03
N THR A 165 9.27 -16.43 8.70
CA THR A 165 8.98 -16.60 10.12
C THR A 165 7.49 -16.79 10.31
N GLU A 166 7.09 -17.88 10.96
CA GLU A 166 5.70 -18.15 11.27
C GLU A 166 5.15 -17.13 12.27
N ALA A 167 4.04 -16.50 11.91
CA ALA A 167 3.32 -15.59 12.77
C ALA A 167 2.49 -16.35 13.80
N LYS A 168 2.79 -16.17 15.09
CA LYS A 168 1.95 -16.70 16.17
C LYS A 168 0.73 -15.81 16.36
N THR A 169 -0.44 -16.30 16.02
CA THR A 169 -1.69 -15.52 16.03
C THR A 169 -2.02 -14.87 17.37
N LYS A 170 -1.67 -15.54 18.51
CA LYS A 170 -1.84 -14.97 19.85
C LYS A 170 -1.05 -13.66 20.07
N ASN A 171 -0.01 -13.43 19.30
CA ASN A 171 0.89 -12.28 19.42
C ASN A 171 0.48 -11.11 18.52
N LEU A 172 -0.65 -11.20 17.84
CA LEU A 172 -1.13 -10.21 16.88
C LEU A 172 -2.42 -9.54 17.38
N PRO A 173 -2.72 -8.33 16.94
CA PRO A 173 -3.97 -7.63 17.27
C PRO A 173 -5.17 -8.21 16.51
N ILE A 174 -5.35 -9.53 16.57
CA ILE A 174 -6.40 -10.27 15.87
C ILE A 174 -7.29 -11.02 16.87
N SER A 175 -8.52 -11.23 16.52
CA SER A 175 -9.49 -12.04 17.27
C SER A 175 -10.27 -12.95 16.33
N PRO A 176 -10.81 -14.08 16.78
CA PRO A 176 -11.76 -14.85 15.97
C PRO A 176 -12.95 -13.98 15.57
N ALA A 177 -13.43 -14.14 14.32
CA ALA A 177 -14.73 -13.62 13.93
C ALA A 177 -15.83 -14.53 14.42
N TYR A 178 -16.97 -13.96 14.78
CA TYR A 178 -18.11 -14.71 15.35
C TYR A 178 -19.36 -14.52 14.50
N THR A 179 -20.15 -15.60 14.41
CA THR A 179 -21.50 -15.56 13.88
C THR A 179 -22.43 -14.76 14.83
N PRO A 180 -23.63 -14.35 14.39
CA PRO A 180 -24.58 -13.65 15.25
C PRO A 180 -25.01 -14.43 16.52
N ASP A 181 -24.94 -15.77 16.49
CA ASP A 181 -25.20 -16.64 17.65
C ASP A 181 -23.96 -16.91 18.51
N GLY A 182 -22.84 -16.23 18.23
CA GLY A 182 -21.65 -16.23 19.08
C GLY A 182 -20.68 -17.40 18.87
N LYS A 183 -20.78 -18.13 17.76
CA LYS A 183 -19.84 -19.20 17.42
C LYS A 183 -18.69 -18.66 16.54
N PRO A 184 -17.46 -19.19 16.70
CA PRO A 184 -16.39 -18.85 15.77
C PRO A 184 -16.78 -19.20 14.32
N VAL A 185 -16.47 -18.30 13.39
CA VAL A 185 -16.80 -18.51 11.97
C VAL A 185 -15.84 -19.51 11.35
N MET A 186 -16.43 -20.54 10.75
CA MET A 186 -15.75 -21.50 9.86
C MET A 186 -16.52 -21.52 8.55
N ILE A 187 -15.82 -21.44 7.44
CA ILE A 187 -16.40 -21.55 6.09
C ILE A 187 -15.69 -22.65 5.30
N SER A 188 -16.30 -23.10 4.23
CA SER A 188 -15.65 -24.00 3.26
C SER A 188 -15.91 -23.57 1.83
N VAL A 189 -15.01 -23.98 0.92
CA VAL A 189 -15.14 -23.84 -0.53
C VAL A 189 -14.96 -25.22 -1.16
N ALA A 190 -15.96 -25.69 -1.89
CA ALA A 190 -15.92 -26.97 -2.58
C ALA A 190 -15.08 -26.89 -3.86
N THR A 191 -14.29 -27.93 -4.09
CA THR A 191 -13.58 -28.22 -5.34
C THR A 191 -13.95 -29.63 -5.83
N ARG A 192 -13.53 -30.02 -7.04
CA ARG A 192 -13.76 -31.44 -7.50
C ARG A 192 -13.00 -32.45 -6.64
N SER A 193 -11.92 -32.02 -5.98
CA SER A 193 -11.08 -32.89 -5.13
C SER A 193 -11.47 -32.90 -3.65
N GLY A 194 -12.39 -32.07 -3.22
CA GLY A 194 -12.83 -31.96 -1.82
C GLY A 194 -13.22 -30.57 -1.40
N GLU A 195 -13.36 -30.34 -0.10
CA GLU A 195 -13.64 -29.02 0.47
C GLU A 195 -12.41 -28.45 1.14
N ILE A 196 -12.17 -27.14 0.95
CA ILE A 196 -11.14 -26.37 1.64
C ILE A 196 -11.83 -25.53 2.70
N PHE A 197 -11.46 -25.74 3.96
CA PHE A 197 -12.01 -25.03 5.10
C PHE A 197 -11.14 -23.83 5.48
N ALA A 198 -11.75 -22.78 6.03
CA ALA A 198 -11.05 -21.67 6.62
C ALA A 198 -11.76 -21.12 7.85
N LYS A 199 -11.00 -20.85 8.90
CA LYS A 199 -11.42 -20.00 10.02
C LYS A 199 -11.26 -18.53 9.62
N VAL A 200 -11.97 -17.64 10.31
CA VAL A 200 -11.95 -16.21 9.99
C VAL A 200 -11.45 -15.41 11.19
N TRP A 201 -10.39 -14.62 10.96
CA TRP A 201 -9.87 -13.67 11.91
C TRP A 201 -10.44 -12.27 11.66
N ARG A 202 -10.55 -11.48 12.72
CA ARG A 202 -10.93 -10.06 12.68
C ARG A 202 -9.78 -9.18 13.17
N ILE A 203 -9.51 -8.10 12.44
CA ILE A 203 -8.63 -6.99 12.83
C ILE A 203 -9.45 -5.71 12.85
N ASP A 204 -9.27 -4.90 13.90
CA ASP A 204 -9.88 -3.59 14.01
C ASP A 204 -8.89 -2.51 13.52
N VAL A 205 -9.22 -1.87 12.40
CA VAL A 205 -8.47 -0.75 11.80
C VAL A 205 -9.26 0.53 12.06
N GLY A 206 -9.17 1.05 13.29
CA GLY A 206 -10.08 2.06 13.76
C GLY A 206 -11.53 1.56 13.73
N ARG A 207 -12.40 2.23 12.95
CA ARG A 207 -13.82 1.85 12.76
C ARG A 207 -14.01 0.71 11.76
N VAL A 208 -13.08 0.54 10.82
CA VAL A 208 -13.16 -0.49 9.77
C VAL A 208 -12.78 -1.86 10.32
N LYS A 209 -13.54 -2.89 9.94
CA LYS A 209 -13.25 -4.28 10.27
C LYS A 209 -12.62 -4.96 9.06
N LEU A 210 -11.45 -5.56 9.27
CA LEU A 210 -10.78 -6.40 8.28
C LEU A 210 -10.94 -7.87 8.71
N TYR A 211 -11.50 -8.68 7.82
CA TYR A 211 -11.69 -10.11 8.01
C TYR A 211 -10.67 -10.88 7.16
N LEU A 212 -9.94 -11.78 7.78
CA LEU A 212 -8.88 -12.56 7.14
C LEU A 212 -9.18 -14.05 7.23
N LEU A 213 -9.20 -14.72 6.07
CA LEU A 213 -9.42 -16.15 5.98
C LEU A 213 -8.10 -16.89 6.16
N ASP A 214 -8.11 -17.93 7.00
CA ASP A 214 -6.96 -18.73 7.37
C ASP A 214 -7.28 -20.23 7.22
N THR A 215 -6.60 -20.89 6.29
CA THR A 215 -6.81 -22.30 5.97
C THR A 215 -6.04 -23.26 6.89
N ASP A 216 -5.22 -22.76 7.82
CA ASP A 216 -4.54 -23.61 8.80
C ASP A 216 -5.53 -24.06 9.89
N VAL A 217 -6.33 -25.08 9.53
CA VAL A 217 -7.35 -25.71 10.38
C VAL A 217 -7.23 -27.23 10.31
N PRO A 218 -7.59 -27.96 11.40
CA PRO A 218 -7.45 -29.42 11.45
C PRO A 218 -8.30 -30.20 10.43
N GLU A 219 -9.36 -29.58 9.92
CA GLU A 219 -10.27 -30.16 8.93
C GLU A 219 -9.60 -30.30 7.56
N ASN A 220 -8.53 -29.55 7.30
CA ASN A 220 -7.81 -29.53 6.04
C ASN A 220 -6.69 -30.55 5.98
N SER A 221 -6.38 -31.03 4.75
CA SER A 221 -5.14 -31.71 4.44
C SER A 221 -3.93 -30.82 4.70
N GLU A 222 -2.74 -31.38 4.79
CA GLU A 222 -1.49 -30.60 4.96
C GLU A 222 -1.28 -29.59 3.81
N GLU A 223 -1.60 -29.97 2.57
CA GLU A 223 -1.56 -29.10 1.39
C GLU A 223 -2.52 -27.91 1.54
N ASP A 224 -3.76 -28.17 1.96
CA ASP A 224 -4.78 -27.14 2.13
C ASP A 224 -4.46 -26.22 3.31
N ARG A 225 -3.91 -26.76 4.40
CA ARG A 225 -3.45 -25.95 5.55
C ARG A 225 -2.37 -24.95 5.16
N ASN A 226 -1.48 -25.33 4.25
CA ASN A 226 -0.40 -24.48 3.77
C ASN A 226 -0.83 -23.47 2.69
N LEU A 227 -2.09 -23.50 2.24
CA LEU A 227 -2.59 -22.62 1.18
C LEU A 227 -2.45 -21.14 1.52
N THR A 228 -2.70 -20.77 2.76
CA THR A 228 -2.52 -19.39 3.25
C THR A 228 -1.23 -19.21 4.06
N ALA A 229 -0.18 -20.03 3.84
CA ALA A 229 1.09 -19.82 4.53
C ALA A 229 1.82 -18.58 3.98
N ARG A 230 1.96 -18.45 2.66
CA ARG A 230 2.78 -17.43 2.01
C ARG A 230 2.01 -16.57 1.01
N LEU A 231 2.25 -15.27 1.08
CA LEU A 231 1.76 -14.32 0.07
C LEU A 231 2.60 -14.45 -1.21
N TYR A 232 1.93 -14.60 -2.35
CA TYR A 232 2.54 -14.80 -3.68
C TYR A 232 3.50 -16.00 -3.77
N GLY A 233 3.33 -16.98 -2.91
CA GLY A 233 4.02 -18.26 -2.98
C GLY A 233 3.30 -19.28 -3.86
N GLY A 234 4.03 -20.32 -4.29
CA GLY A 234 3.48 -21.46 -5.01
C GLY A 234 3.32 -21.23 -6.53
N ASP A 235 2.61 -22.16 -7.14
CA ASP A 235 2.31 -22.25 -8.57
C ASP A 235 0.90 -21.72 -8.91
N GLN A 236 0.47 -21.93 -10.16
CA GLN A 236 -0.87 -21.54 -10.61
C GLN A 236 -1.99 -22.27 -9.87
N ARG A 237 -1.74 -23.52 -9.43
CA ARG A 237 -2.69 -24.28 -8.62
C ARG A 237 -2.90 -23.64 -7.24
N THR A 238 -1.82 -23.28 -6.57
CA THR A 238 -1.88 -22.52 -5.31
C THR A 238 -2.59 -21.19 -5.52
N ARG A 239 -2.28 -20.52 -6.61
CA ARG A 239 -2.85 -19.21 -6.93
C ARG A 239 -4.36 -19.24 -7.08
N ILE A 240 -4.91 -20.12 -7.93
CA ILE A 240 -6.37 -20.21 -8.11
C ILE A 240 -7.07 -20.57 -6.80
N ARG A 241 -6.46 -21.45 -6.00
CA ARG A 241 -7.01 -21.87 -4.70
C ARG A 241 -7.03 -20.72 -3.68
N GLN A 242 -6.01 -19.87 -3.65
CA GLN A 242 -6.04 -18.64 -2.85
C GLN A 242 -7.14 -17.69 -3.33
N GLU A 243 -7.34 -17.56 -4.65
CA GLU A 243 -8.33 -16.66 -5.23
C GLU A 243 -9.78 -17.15 -5.03
N ILE A 244 -10.06 -18.46 -5.09
CA ILE A 244 -11.37 -18.98 -4.70
C ILE A 244 -11.65 -18.79 -3.21
N MET A 245 -10.62 -18.95 -2.38
CA MET A 245 -10.76 -18.72 -0.94
C MET A 245 -11.02 -17.23 -0.65
N LEU A 246 -10.29 -16.32 -1.30
CA LEU A 246 -10.51 -14.89 -1.15
C LEU A 246 -11.90 -14.46 -1.66
N GLY A 247 -12.27 -14.85 -2.88
CA GLY A 247 -13.52 -14.43 -3.52
C GLY A 247 -14.74 -15.16 -2.97
N ILE A 248 -14.81 -16.48 -3.20
CA ILE A 248 -15.94 -17.32 -2.77
C ILE A 248 -15.99 -17.40 -1.24
N GLY A 249 -14.89 -17.80 -0.62
CA GLY A 249 -14.78 -17.91 0.83
C GLY A 249 -15.05 -16.59 1.54
N GLY A 250 -14.56 -15.49 1.00
CA GLY A 250 -14.76 -14.15 1.57
C GLY A 250 -16.24 -13.73 1.60
N VAL A 251 -17.00 -13.98 0.54
CA VAL A 251 -18.44 -13.71 0.52
C VAL A 251 -19.18 -14.59 1.54
N ARG A 252 -18.83 -15.88 1.61
CA ARG A 252 -19.38 -16.82 2.61
C ARG A 252 -19.07 -16.40 4.05
N ALA A 253 -17.84 -15.91 4.29
CA ALA A 253 -17.43 -15.40 5.60
C ALA A 253 -18.27 -14.18 6.02
N LEU A 254 -18.46 -13.20 5.13
CA LEU A 254 -19.30 -12.04 5.42
C LEU A 254 -20.75 -12.45 5.72
N SER A 255 -21.31 -13.37 4.92
CA SER A 255 -22.66 -13.91 5.15
C SER A 255 -22.77 -14.62 6.51
N ALA A 256 -21.79 -15.47 6.88
CA ALA A 256 -21.75 -16.15 8.17
C ALA A 256 -21.65 -15.20 9.39
N ILE A 257 -20.99 -14.04 9.22
CA ILE A 257 -20.89 -12.98 10.22
C ILE A 257 -22.21 -12.17 10.30
N GLY A 258 -23.11 -12.32 9.33
CA GLY A 258 -24.34 -11.53 9.23
C GLY A 258 -24.15 -10.20 8.49
N ILE A 259 -23.08 -10.05 7.72
CA ILE A 259 -22.79 -8.85 6.90
C ILE A 259 -23.23 -9.10 5.47
N ASN A 260 -24.17 -8.29 5.00
CA ASN A 260 -24.65 -8.32 3.61
C ASN A 260 -24.33 -6.98 2.93
N PRO A 261 -23.16 -6.85 2.27
CA PRO A 261 -22.74 -5.58 1.69
C PRO A 261 -23.62 -5.15 0.51
N SER A 262 -23.79 -3.83 0.32
CA SER A 262 -24.45 -3.27 -0.86
C SER A 262 -23.52 -3.18 -2.07
N VAL A 263 -22.20 -3.14 -1.82
CA VAL A 263 -21.18 -3.01 -2.86
C VAL A 263 -20.08 -4.04 -2.62
N ILE A 264 -19.63 -4.72 -3.67
CA ILE A 264 -18.40 -5.51 -3.68
C ILE A 264 -17.36 -4.73 -4.48
N HIS A 265 -16.28 -4.31 -3.83
CA HIS A 265 -15.14 -3.70 -4.48
C HIS A 265 -14.00 -4.70 -4.61
N MET A 266 -13.67 -5.06 -5.83
CA MET A 266 -12.55 -5.92 -6.18
C MET A 266 -11.31 -5.06 -6.42
N ASN A 267 -10.35 -5.13 -5.50
CA ASN A 267 -9.05 -4.48 -5.62
C ASN A 267 -8.07 -5.41 -6.33
N GLU A 268 -7.96 -5.30 -7.63
CA GLU A 268 -7.32 -6.20 -8.60
C GLU A 268 -8.13 -7.49 -8.86
N GLY A 269 -7.70 -8.28 -9.84
CA GLY A 269 -8.38 -9.49 -10.30
C GLY A 269 -8.49 -10.63 -9.29
N HIS A 270 -7.64 -10.63 -8.26
CA HIS A 270 -7.50 -11.73 -7.29
C HIS A 270 -8.80 -12.14 -6.56
N SER A 271 -9.79 -11.25 -6.52
CA SER A 271 -11.08 -11.49 -5.86
C SER A 271 -12.25 -11.61 -6.83
N ALA A 272 -11.97 -11.76 -8.13
CA ALA A 272 -13.01 -11.74 -9.18
C ALA A 272 -14.02 -12.91 -9.10
N PHE A 273 -13.76 -13.93 -8.29
CA PHE A 273 -14.75 -14.97 -7.98
C PHE A 273 -15.82 -14.52 -6.95
N ALA A 274 -15.63 -13.39 -6.24
CA ALA A 274 -16.61 -12.91 -5.26
C ALA A 274 -17.99 -12.62 -5.87
N PRO A 275 -18.12 -11.96 -7.03
CA PRO A 275 -19.41 -11.79 -7.70
C PRO A 275 -20.09 -13.11 -8.05
N LEU A 276 -19.36 -14.18 -8.44
CA LEU A 276 -19.97 -15.47 -8.78
C LEU A 276 -20.64 -16.11 -7.57
N GLU A 277 -20.01 -16.10 -6.40
CA GLU A 277 -20.63 -16.58 -5.16
C GLU A 277 -21.84 -15.73 -4.77
N ARG A 278 -21.79 -14.43 -5.01
CA ARG A 278 -22.94 -13.55 -4.78
C ARG A 278 -24.09 -13.86 -5.73
N ILE A 279 -23.81 -14.17 -7.00
CA ILE A 279 -24.80 -14.62 -7.99
C ILE A 279 -25.45 -15.91 -7.50
N ARG A 280 -24.66 -16.91 -7.06
CA ARG A 280 -25.16 -18.17 -6.49
C ARG A 280 -26.10 -17.91 -5.31
N SER A 281 -25.71 -17.01 -4.40
CA SER A 281 -26.55 -16.65 -3.24
C SER A 281 -27.88 -16.07 -3.68
N ARG A 282 -27.90 -15.14 -4.66
CA ARG A 282 -29.13 -14.55 -5.22
C ARG A 282 -30.05 -15.56 -5.90
N MET A 283 -29.46 -16.49 -6.64
CA MET A 283 -30.23 -17.57 -7.27
C MET A 283 -30.89 -18.47 -6.23
N HIS A 284 -30.16 -18.80 -5.17
CA HIS A 284 -30.63 -19.75 -4.17
C HIS A 284 -31.58 -19.14 -3.12
N GLU A 285 -31.27 -17.92 -2.69
CA GLU A 285 -32.03 -17.24 -1.62
C GLU A 285 -33.25 -16.46 -2.16
N ASP A 286 -33.10 -15.83 -3.33
CA ASP A 286 -34.12 -14.95 -3.92
C ASP A 286 -34.83 -15.59 -5.11
N GLY A 287 -34.39 -16.76 -5.57
CA GLY A 287 -35.00 -17.50 -6.68
C GLY A 287 -34.75 -16.86 -8.06
N PHE A 288 -33.72 -16.07 -8.21
CA PHE A 288 -33.37 -15.44 -9.49
C PHE A 288 -32.88 -16.49 -10.50
N SER A 289 -33.12 -16.23 -11.80
CA SER A 289 -32.36 -16.90 -12.86
C SER A 289 -30.89 -16.45 -12.83
N PHE A 290 -29.98 -17.23 -13.46
CA PHE A 290 -28.57 -16.82 -13.56
C PHE A 290 -28.42 -15.43 -14.19
N ASP A 291 -29.12 -15.18 -15.29
CA ASP A 291 -29.04 -13.90 -16.01
C ASP A 291 -29.57 -12.71 -15.21
N ASP A 292 -30.62 -12.89 -14.41
CA ASP A 292 -31.16 -11.85 -13.55
C ASP A 292 -30.23 -11.58 -12.35
N ALA A 293 -29.72 -12.65 -11.73
CA ALA A 293 -28.75 -12.55 -10.64
C ALA A 293 -27.45 -11.90 -11.11
N LEU A 294 -26.95 -12.25 -12.30
CA LEU A 294 -25.76 -11.65 -12.89
C LEU A 294 -25.93 -10.14 -13.08
N ARG A 295 -27.06 -9.70 -13.65
CA ARG A 295 -27.36 -8.27 -13.84
C ARG A 295 -27.46 -7.51 -12.52
N ASP A 296 -28.13 -8.08 -11.53
CA ASP A 296 -28.29 -7.48 -10.19
C ASP A 296 -26.94 -7.36 -9.47
N VAL A 297 -26.14 -8.42 -9.48
CA VAL A 297 -24.84 -8.45 -8.79
C VAL A 297 -23.83 -7.54 -9.50
N ALA A 298 -23.72 -7.61 -10.83
CA ALA A 298 -22.79 -6.78 -11.58
C ALA A 298 -23.07 -5.29 -11.37
N ALA A 299 -24.33 -4.87 -11.22
CA ALA A 299 -24.71 -3.50 -10.93
C ALA A 299 -24.16 -2.99 -9.60
N SER A 300 -23.89 -3.88 -8.64
CA SER A 300 -23.37 -3.59 -7.30
C SER A 300 -21.86 -3.86 -7.15
N CYS A 301 -21.16 -4.25 -8.22
CA CYS A 301 -19.73 -4.54 -8.20
C CYS A 301 -18.91 -3.39 -8.79
N VAL A 302 -17.76 -3.15 -8.16
CA VAL A 302 -16.74 -2.17 -8.56
C VAL A 302 -15.42 -2.90 -8.74
N PHE A 303 -14.71 -2.61 -9.82
CA PHE A 303 -13.40 -3.20 -10.11
C PHE A 303 -12.33 -2.15 -10.28
N THR A 304 -11.24 -2.28 -9.55
CA THR A 304 -10.03 -1.45 -9.72
C THR A 304 -8.87 -2.30 -10.22
N THR A 305 -8.36 -1.97 -11.42
CA THR A 305 -7.15 -2.59 -11.97
C THR A 305 -5.90 -1.79 -11.61
N HIS A 306 -4.82 -2.50 -11.23
CA HIS A 306 -3.52 -1.93 -10.88
C HIS A 306 -2.40 -2.37 -11.84
N THR A 307 -2.71 -3.23 -12.79
CA THR A 307 -1.72 -3.92 -13.63
C THR A 307 -1.68 -3.31 -15.03
N PRO A 308 -0.58 -2.63 -15.43
CA PRO A 308 -0.47 -1.95 -16.72
C PRO A 308 0.07 -2.83 -17.85
N VAL A 309 0.23 -4.14 -17.62
CA VAL A 309 0.82 -5.07 -18.59
C VAL A 309 0.01 -6.36 -18.68
N PRO A 310 -0.23 -6.92 -19.89
CA PRO A 310 -1.03 -8.14 -20.08
C PRO A 310 -0.51 -9.35 -19.30
N ALA A 311 0.79 -9.51 -19.19
CA ALA A 311 1.43 -10.66 -18.53
C ALA A 311 1.30 -10.65 -17.00
N GLY A 312 0.84 -9.55 -16.40
CA GLY A 312 0.65 -9.43 -14.96
C GLY A 312 -0.75 -9.80 -14.48
N HIS A 313 -1.65 -10.22 -15.38
CA HIS A 313 -3.01 -10.64 -15.04
C HIS A 313 -3.07 -12.17 -14.86
N ASP A 314 -3.69 -12.63 -13.78
CA ASP A 314 -3.82 -14.06 -13.50
C ASP A 314 -4.69 -14.74 -14.56
N ARG A 315 -4.17 -15.87 -15.07
CA ARG A 315 -4.80 -16.69 -16.12
C ARG A 315 -4.69 -18.15 -15.76
N PHE A 316 -5.78 -18.88 -15.93
CA PHE A 316 -5.87 -20.29 -15.59
C PHE A 316 -6.30 -21.11 -16.81
N ASP A 317 -5.74 -22.29 -16.96
CA ASP A 317 -6.20 -23.24 -17.96
C ASP A 317 -7.56 -23.86 -17.61
N ALA A 318 -8.18 -24.51 -18.58
CA ALA A 318 -9.51 -25.10 -18.43
C ALA A 318 -9.55 -26.19 -17.36
N GLY A 319 -8.47 -26.96 -17.20
CA GLY A 319 -8.40 -28.03 -16.21
C GLY A 319 -8.37 -27.52 -14.79
N LEU A 320 -7.54 -26.50 -14.52
CA LEU A 320 -7.48 -25.83 -13.21
C LEU A 320 -8.81 -25.18 -12.85
N LEU A 321 -9.44 -24.49 -13.81
CA LEU A 321 -10.74 -23.88 -13.56
C LEU A 321 -11.80 -24.92 -13.23
N GLU A 322 -11.90 -26.00 -14.02
CA GLU A 322 -12.86 -27.08 -13.78
C GLU A 322 -12.65 -27.74 -12.42
N GLU A 323 -11.43 -28.04 -12.05
CA GLU A 323 -11.11 -28.65 -10.76
C GLU A 323 -11.54 -27.79 -9.58
N HIS A 324 -11.29 -26.46 -9.63
CA HIS A 324 -11.45 -25.60 -8.48
C HIS A 324 -12.73 -24.77 -8.47
N VAL A 325 -13.30 -24.44 -9.64
CA VAL A 325 -14.50 -23.59 -9.78
C VAL A 325 -15.69 -24.35 -10.36
N GLY A 326 -15.45 -25.53 -10.96
CA GLY A 326 -16.50 -26.36 -11.54
C GLY A 326 -17.69 -26.63 -10.60
N PRO A 327 -17.48 -26.97 -9.31
CA PRO A 327 -18.61 -27.15 -8.36
C PRO A 327 -19.48 -25.91 -8.18
N LEU A 328 -18.89 -24.70 -8.25
CA LEU A 328 -19.67 -23.45 -8.26
C LEU A 328 -20.39 -23.28 -9.59
N GLY A 329 -19.75 -23.61 -10.73
CA GLY A 329 -20.37 -23.62 -12.06
C GLY A 329 -21.63 -24.47 -12.10
N ASP A 330 -21.59 -25.68 -11.54
CA ASP A 330 -22.76 -26.58 -11.42
C ASP A 330 -23.93 -25.93 -10.65
N GLN A 331 -23.61 -25.22 -9.53
CA GLN A 331 -24.60 -24.51 -8.71
C GLN A 331 -25.19 -23.29 -9.43
N LEU A 332 -24.44 -22.71 -10.36
CA LEU A 332 -24.88 -21.60 -11.23
C LEU A 332 -25.64 -22.09 -12.46
N GLY A 333 -25.71 -23.41 -12.70
CA GLY A 333 -26.30 -24.00 -13.89
C GLY A 333 -25.48 -23.79 -15.16
N LEU A 334 -24.17 -23.54 -15.03
CA LEU A 334 -23.24 -23.31 -16.14
C LEU A 334 -22.49 -24.61 -16.48
N ASP A 335 -22.48 -24.97 -17.75
CA ASP A 335 -21.56 -26.02 -18.21
C ASP A 335 -20.12 -25.45 -18.27
N HIS A 336 -19.15 -26.31 -18.50
CA HIS A 336 -17.74 -25.95 -18.56
C HIS A 336 -17.44 -24.84 -19.60
N HIS A 337 -18.09 -24.88 -20.77
CA HIS A 337 -17.89 -23.91 -21.84
C HIS A 337 -18.40 -22.52 -21.43
N ALA A 338 -19.61 -22.47 -20.86
CA ALA A 338 -20.21 -21.23 -20.36
C ALA A 338 -19.38 -20.62 -19.20
N LEU A 339 -18.92 -21.48 -18.26
CA LEU A 339 -18.05 -21.05 -17.17
C LEU A 339 -16.72 -20.45 -17.69
N MET A 340 -16.03 -21.14 -18.60
CA MET A 340 -14.82 -20.63 -19.26
C MET A 340 -15.07 -19.33 -19.99
N GLY A 341 -16.22 -19.21 -20.67
CA GLY A 341 -16.64 -18.01 -21.41
C GLY A 341 -16.70 -16.74 -20.58
N LEU A 342 -16.93 -16.85 -19.26
CA LEU A 342 -16.94 -15.70 -18.36
C LEU A 342 -15.54 -15.01 -18.24
N GLY A 343 -14.47 -15.79 -18.32
CA GLY A 343 -13.09 -15.28 -18.22
C GLY A 343 -12.38 -15.09 -19.56
N ARG A 344 -13.04 -15.32 -20.71
CA ARG A 344 -12.49 -15.14 -22.04
C ARG A 344 -12.93 -13.83 -22.65
N VAL A 345 -12.07 -13.18 -23.44
CA VAL A 345 -12.44 -12.00 -24.24
C VAL A 345 -13.51 -12.41 -25.24
N ASP A 346 -13.24 -13.43 -26.05
CA ASP A 346 -14.24 -14.10 -26.90
C ASP A 346 -14.70 -15.38 -26.21
N PRO A 347 -15.96 -15.45 -25.70
CA PRO A 347 -16.46 -16.62 -25.02
C PRO A 347 -16.39 -17.92 -25.84
N GLN A 348 -16.42 -17.82 -27.16
CA GLN A 348 -16.39 -18.96 -28.09
C GLN A 348 -14.97 -19.42 -28.44
N ASN A 349 -13.95 -18.67 -28.07
CA ASN A 349 -12.56 -19.01 -28.37
C ASN A 349 -12.01 -20.02 -27.35
N GLU A 350 -12.06 -21.29 -27.70
CA GLU A 350 -11.55 -22.37 -26.84
C GLU A 350 -10.03 -22.33 -26.61
N GLY A 351 -9.28 -21.59 -27.42
CA GLY A 351 -7.84 -21.37 -27.25
C GLY A 351 -7.48 -20.35 -26.17
N GLU A 352 -8.45 -19.54 -25.69
CA GLU A 352 -8.20 -18.59 -24.62
C GLU A 352 -8.25 -19.24 -23.24
N THR A 353 -7.27 -18.91 -22.41
CA THR A 353 -7.30 -19.22 -20.97
C THR A 353 -8.30 -18.34 -20.23
N PHE A 354 -8.74 -18.79 -19.07
CA PHE A 354 -9.59 -18.00 -18.18
C PHE A 354 -8.80 -16.87 -17.52
N CYS A 355 -9.19 -15.62 -17.76
CA CYS A 355 -8.53 -14.43 -17.21
C CYS A 355 -9.36 -13.80 -16.10
N MET A 356 -8.79 -13.66 -14.91
CA MET A 356 -9.47 -13.07 -13.75
C MET A 356 -9.89 -11.63 -13.98
N THR A 357 -9.08 -10.85 -14.68
CA THR A 357 -9.38 -9.45 -15.00
C THR A 357 -10.54 -9.32 -15.99
N VAL A 358 -10.65 -10.24 -16.96
CA VAL A 358 -11.79 -10.30 -17.87
C VAL A 358 -13.07 -10.62 -17.11
N LEU A 359 -13.01 -11.60 -16.20
CA LEU A 359 -14.13 -11.91 -15.31
C LEU A 359 -14.54 -10.67 -14.50
N ALA A 360 -13.58 -9.98 -13.88
CA ALA A 360 -13.85 -8.80 -13.08
C ALA A 360 -14.53 -7.69 -13.89
N PHE A 361 -14.08 -7.40 -15.12
CA PHE A 361 -14.72 -6.42 -16.00
C PHE A 361 -16.15 -6.84 -16.39
N LYS A 362 -16.36 -8.11 -16.73
CA LYS A 362 -17.70 -8.60 -17.12
C LYS A 362 -18.71 -8.57 -15.97
N LEU A 363 -18.22 -8.74 -14.73
CA LEU A 363 -19.06 -8.77 -13.53
C LEU A 363 -19.07 -7.46 -12.74
N SER A 364 -18.61 -6.36 -13.35
CA SER A 364 -18.62 -5.03 -12.71
C SER A 364 -19.26 -4.00 -13.63
N ARG A 365 -20.21 -3.25 -13.10
CA ARG A 365 -20.77 -2.09 -13.79
C ARG A 365 -19.77 -0.94 -13.89
N LEU A 366 -18.97 -0.75 -12.84
CA LEU A 366 -18.03 0.36 -12.71
C LEU A 366 -16.62 -0.18 -12.58
N ALA A 367 -15.72 0.34 -13.41
CA ALA A 367 -14.30 -0.02 -13.37
C ALA A 367 -13.40 1.21 -13.47
N ASN A 368 -12.28 1.17 -12.77
CA ASN A 368 -11.30 2.26 -12.81
C ASN A 368 -9.85 1.75 -12.79
N ALA A 369 -9.00 2.55 -13.39
CA ALA A 369 -7.55 2.53 -13.23
C ALA A 369 -7.12 3.48 -12.10
N VAL A 370 -5.82 3.48 -11.77
CA VAL A 370 -5.28 4.14 -10.57
C VAL A 370 -4.44 5.39 -10.84
N SER A 371 -4.46 5.88 -12.08
CA SER A 371 -3.99 7.20 -12.52
C SER A 371 -4.60 7.53 -13.87
N ASN A 372 -4.53 8.78 -14.27
CA ASN A 372 -5.05 9.22 -15.58
C ASN A 372 -4.38 8.44 -16.73
N LEU A 373 -3.03 8.41 -16.76
CA LEU A 373 -2.29 7.68 -17.77
C LEU A 373 -2.62 6.18 -17.76
N HIS A 374 -2.74 5.58 -16.59
CA HIS A 374 -3.13 4.17 -16.46
C HIS A 374 -4.54 3.91 -17.00
N GLY A 375 -5.46 4.89 -16.88
CA GLY A 375 -6.77 4.83 -17.51
C GLY A 375 -6.68 4.69 -19.04
N VAL A 376 -5.83 5.49 -19.67
CA VAL A 376 -5.56 5.40 -21.12
C VAL A 376 -4.95 4.05 -21.48
N VAL A 377 -3.93 3.60 -20.74
CA VAL A 377 -3.28 2.30 -20.97
C VAL A 377 -4.26 1.14 -20.80
N SER A 378 -5.10 1.17 -19.76
CA SER A 378 -6.09 0.12 -19.50
C SER A 378 -7.17 0.06 -20.58
N ARG A 379 -7.69 1.21 -21.04
CA ARG A 379 -8.66 1.22 -22.14
C ARG A 379 -8.08 0.60 -23.41
N ARG A 380 -6.84 0.94 -23.77
CA ARG A 380 -6.15 0.33 -24.92
C ARG A 380 -5.94 -1.19 -24.75
N MET A 381 -5.50 -1.61 -23.58
CA MET A 381 -5.22 -3.01 -23.29
C MET A 381 -6.48 -3.88 -23.37
N TRP A 382 -7.60 -3.36 -22.93
CA TRP A 382 -8.86 -4.10 -22.84
C TRP A 382 -9.89 -3.70 -23.91
N ALA A 383 -9.46 -2.98 -24.97
CA ALA A 383 -10.35 -2.53 -26.05
C ALA A 383 -11.11 -3.68 -26.72
N SER A 384 -10.51 -4.87 -26.78
CA SER A 384 -11.13 -6.08 -27.35
C SER A 384 -12.38 -6.57 -26.61
N LEU A 385 -12.59 -6.18 -25.34
CA LEU A 385 -13.83 -6.47 -24.61
C LEU A 385 -15.01 -5.61 -25.10
N TRP A 386 -14.74 -4.47 -25.73
CA TRP A 386 -15.76 -3.54 -26.25
C TRP A 386 -15.43 -3.12 -27.70
N PRO A 387 -15.40 -4.08 -28.65
CA PRO A 387 -14.95 -3.83 -30.03
C PRO A 387 -15.81 -2.83 -30.81
N TRP A 388 -17.01 -2.53 -30.28
CA TRP A 388 -17.95 -1.57 -30.87
C TRP A 388 -17.83 -0.14 -30.29
N ARG A 389 -16.88 0.10 -29.35
CA ARG A 389 -16.64 1.41 -28.73
C ARG A 389 -15.33 2.00 -29.18
N SER A 390 -15.26 3.32 -29.26
CA SER A 390 -14.00 4.05 -29.36
C SER A 390 -13.20 3.94 -28.05
N GLU A 391 -11.91 4.26 -28.07
CA GLU A 391 -11.05 4.17 -26.88
C GLU A 391 -11.58 5.02 -25.71
N GLU A 392 -12.12 6.19 -26.01
CA GLU A 392 -12.66 7.14 -25.03
C GLU A 392 -13.96 6.65 -24.38
N GLU A 393 -14.75 5.84 -25.10
CA GLU A 393 -16.03 5.31 -24.65
C GLU A 393 -15.91 4.00 -23.87
N ILE A 394 -14.72 3.39 -23.82
CA ILE A 394 -14.51 2.18 -23.02
C ILE A 394 -14.73 2.50 -21.54
N PRO A 395 -15.58 1.73 -20.81
CA PRO A 395 -16.05 2.10 -19.48
C PRO A 395 -15.01 1.83 -18.38
N ILE A 396 -13.78 2.30 -18.58
CA ILE A 396 -12.69 2.26 -17.61
C ILE A 396 -12.30 3.70 -17.29
N GLY A 397 -12.79 4.21 -16.16
CA GLY A 397 -12.42 5.51 -15.64
C GLY A 397 -11.05 5.49 -14.94
N HIS A 398 -10.76 6.53 -14.15
CA HIS A 398 -9.63 6.50 -13.21
C HIS A 398 -9.98 7.21 -11.92
N ILE A 399 -9.39 6.70 -10.82
CA ILE A 399 -9.30 7.38 -9.53
C ILE A 399 -7.83 7.29 -9.14
N THR A 400 -7.15 8.44 -9.19
CA THR A 400 -5.71 8.45 -8.92
C THR A 400 -5.44 8.12 -7.46
N ASN A 401 -4.52 7.20 -7.21
CA ASN A 401 -4.15 6.78 -5.87
C ASN A 401 -3.71 7.95 -5.00
N GLY A 402 -3.93 7.81 -3.71
CA GLY A 402 -3.47 8.72 -2.66
C GLY A 402 -2.93 7.97 -1.46
N VAL A 403 -2.29 8.68 -0.54
CA VAL A 403 -1.65 8.12 0.65
C VAL A 403 -2.33 8.62 1.92
N HIS A 404 -2.42 7.77 2.93
CA HIS A 404 -3.00 8.14 4.22
C HIS A 404 -2.04 9.06 4.99
N MET A 405 -2.33 10.37 4.96
CA MET A 405 -1.43 11.39 5.48
C MET A 405 -0.96 11.15 6.93
N PRO A 406 -1.83 10.78 7.90
CA PRO A 406 -1.39 10.56 9.27
C PRO A 406 -0.36 9.46 9.44
N THR A 407 -0.34 8.47 8.55
CA THR A 407 0.65 7.38 8.57
C THR A 407 2.03 7.85 8.12
N TRP A 408 2.10 8.78 7.16
CA TRP A 408 3.35 9.12 6.46
C TRP A 408 3.93 10.47 6.83
N LEU A 409 3.11 11.40 7.35
CA LEU A 409 3.54 12.73 7.78
C LEU A 409 4.33 12.64 9.08
N ALA A 410 5.54 13.20 9.08
CA ALA A 410 6.37 13.28 10.26
C ALA A 410 5.78 14.23 11.31
N ALA A 411 5.86 13.84 12.59
CA ALA A 411 5.33 14.66 13.69
C ALA A 411 5.91 16.08 13.74
N PRO A 412 7.22 16.33 13.54
CA PRO A 412 7.76 17.69 13.47
C PRO A 412 7.18 18.53 12.34
N MET A 413 6.95 17.91 11.17
CA MET A 413 6.36 18.60 10.02
C MET A 413 4.88 18.95 10.30
N ARG A 414 4.14 18.03 10.96
CA ARG A 414 2.77 18.30 11.40
C ARG A 414 2.69 19.52 12.33
N VAL A 415 3.63 19.69 13.25
CA VAL A 415 3.67 20.86 14.14
C VAL A 415 3.76 22.17 13.35
N ILE A 416 4.52 22.19 12.25
CA ILE A 416 4.59 23.37 11.38
C ILE A 416 3.24 23.59 10.68
N TYR A 417 2.62 22.55 10.16
CA TYR A 417 1.33 22.65 9.49
C TYR A 417 0.23 23.12 10.44
N ASP A 418 0.21 22.63 11.68
CA ASP A 418 -0.75 23.06 12.72
C ASP A 418 -0.68 24.55 13.05
N ARG A 419 0.46 25.24 12.77
CA ARG A 419 0.63 26.68 12.99
C ARG A 419 0.05 27.54 11.86
N VAL A 420 0.08 27.06 10.62
CA VAL A 420 -0.24 27.88 9.44
C VAL A 420 -1.53 27.44 8.73
N LEU A 421 -1.96 26.18 8.90
CA LEU A 421 -3.19 25.70 8.30
C LEU A 421 -4.42 26.00 9.19
N PRO A 422 -5.63 26.08 8.62
CA PRO A 422 -6.84 26.38 9.38
C PRO A 422 -7.10 25.38 10.52
N THR A 423 -7.72 25.81 11.61
CA THR A 423 -8.11 24.93 12.71
C THR A 423 -8.91 23.74 12.18
N LYS A 424 -8.56 22.54 12.64
CA LYS A 424 -9.15 21.27 12.18
C LYS A 424 -8.86 20.92 10.70
N TRP A 425 -7.84 21.50 10.09
CA TRP A 425 -7.39 21.20 8.72
C TRP A 425 -7.27 19.69 8.46
N PHE A 426 -6.89 18.97 9.48
CA PHE A 426 -6.65 17.53 9.45
C PHE A 426 -7.89 16.68 9.07
N TYR A 427 -9.10 17.24 9.19
CA TYR A 427 -10.36 16.61 8.74
C TYR A 427 -10.79 17.08 7.33
N ARG A 428 -10.00 17.95 6.72
CA ARG A 428 -10.29 18.59 5.43
C ARG A 428 -9.10 18.48 4.48
N THR A 429 -8.30 17.43 4.61
CA THR A 429 -7.03 17.25 3.90
C THR A 429 -7.18 17.19 2.39
N GLY A 430 -8.34 16.76 1.87
CA GLY A 430 -8.65 16.70 0.44
C GLY A 430 -9.11 18.05 -0.20
N GLU A 431 -9.13 19.14 0.57
CA GLU A 431 -9.59 20.44 0.10
C GLU A 431 -8.41 21.37 -0.22
N ALA A 432 -8.33 21.86 -1.46
CA ALA A 432 -7.20 22.65 -1.97
C ALA A 432 -6.96 23.97 -1.21
N ASP A 433 -8.05 24.64 -0.79
CA ASP A 433 -7.98 25.91 -0.07
C ASP A 433 -7.35 25.81 1.30
N VAL A 434 -7.51 24.65 1.95
CA VAL A 434 -6.89 24.36 3.25
C VAL A 434 -5.36 24.52 3.21
N TRP A 435 -4.74 24.13 2.10
CA TRP A 435 -3.28 24.15 1.95
C TRP A 435 -2.69 25.51 1.55
N ALA A 436 -3.51 26.54 1.42
CA ALA A 436 -3.02 27.87 1.06
C ALA A 436 -2.03 28.44 2.09
N GLY A 437 -2.22 28.12 3.40
CA GLY A 437 -1.34 28.58 4.48
C GLY A 437 0.09 28.05 4.43
N ILE A 438 0.39 27.04 3.60
CA ILE A 438 1.77 26.53 3.43
C ILE A 438 2.75 27.63 2.99
N GLU A 439 2.28 28.63 2.26
CA GLU A 439 3.11 29.78 1.85
C GLU A 439 3.59 30.61 3.03
N GLU A 440 2.88 30.59 4.17
CA GLU A 440 3.20 31.35 5.37
C GLU A 440 4.32 30.71 6.22
N ILE A 441 4.69 29.45 5.94
CA ILE A 441 5.81 28.80 6.64
C ILE A 441 7.09 29.59 6.36
N THR A 442 7.84 29.93 7.40
CA THR A 442 9.14 30.61 7.17
C THR A 442 10.12 29.67 6.47
N PRO A 443 11.00 30.17 5.60
CA PRO A 443 12.01 29.34 4.94
C PRO A 443 12.86 28.53 5.92
N GLY A 444 13.30 29.16 7.02
CA GLY A 444 14.09 28.51 8.06
C GLY A 444 13.36 27.37 8.74
N ASP A 445 12.10 27.59 9.18
CA ASP A 445 11.32 26.53 9.86
C ASP A 445 11.15 25.29 8.98
N LEU A 446 10.84 25.48 7.69
CA LEU A 446 10.67 24.35 6.76
C LEU A 446 11.97 23.61 6.53
N TRP A 447 13.06 24.37 6.25
CA TRP A 447 14.37 23.81 5.95
C TRP A 447 14.96 23.06 7.14
N GLU A 448 15.05 23.70 8.31
CA GLU A 448 15.62 23.11 9.51
C GLU A 448 14.86 21.87 9.98
N THR A 449 13.52 21.89 9.88
CA THR A 449 12.71 20.71 10.20
C THR A 449 13.00 19.55 9.24
N HIS A 450 13.11 19.83 7.95
CA HIS A 450 13.46 18.78 6.97
C HIS A 450 14.89 18.27 7.20
N GLN A 451 15.87 19.13 7.49
CA GLN A 451 17.23 18.71 7.84
C GLN A 451 17.27 17.84 9.11
N ALA A 452 16.46 18.16 10.12
CA ALA A 452 16.34 17.33 11.32
C ALA A 452 15.76 15.93 10.99
N LEU A 453 14.81 15.84 10.07
CA LEU A 453 14.25 14.55 9.59
C LEU A 453 15.30 13.77 8.79
N LYS A 454 16.08 14.42 7.94
CA LYS A 454 17.20 13.78 7.22
C LYS A 454 18.25 13.23 8.19
N ASN A 455 18.63 13.98 9.21
CA ASN A 455 19.55 13.52 10.23
C ASN A 455 19.03 12.27 10.96
N ARG A 456 17.75 12.23 11.30
CA ARG A 456 17.13 11.04 11.91
C ARG A 456 17.20 9.82 10.97
N LEU A 457 16.93 10.01 9.69
CA LEU A 457 17.06 8.96 8.68
C LEU A 457 18.51 8.44 8.59
N ILE A 458 19.51 9.34 8.57
CA ILE A 458 20.92 8.95 8.48
C ILE A 458 21.36 8.17 9.71
N ILE A 459 20.96 8.59 10.92
CA ILE A 459 21.26 7.85 12.15
C ILE A 459 20.65 6.45 12.10
N TYR A 460 19.38 6.35 11.69
CA TYR A 460 18.68 5.07 11.54
C TYR A 460 19.34 4.17 10.47
N ALA A 461 19.72 4.76 9.33
CA ALA A 461 20.41 4.01 8.26
C ALA A 461 21.76 3.47 8.71
N ARG A 462 22.55 4.24 9.47
CA ARG A 462 23.84 3.80 10.03
C ARG A 462 23.70 2.64 11.00
N ASP A 463 22.69 2.69 11.88
CA ASP A 463 22.37 1.58 12.80
C ASP A 463 22.01 0.30 12.03
N LEU A 464 21.20 0.40 10.98
CA LEU A 464 20.87 -0.73 10.12
C LEU A 464 22.10 -1.27 9.38
N LEU A 465 22.94 -0.40 8.81
CA LEU A 465 24.16 -0.79 8.10
C LEU A 465 25.14 -1.51 9.03
N GLU A 466 25.28 -1.05 10.28
CA GLU A 466 26.10 -1.73 11.29
C GLU A 466 25.56 -3.13 11.60
N LYS A 467 24.26 -3.27 11.86
CA LYS A 467 23.61 -4.57 12.11
C LYS A 467 23.76 -5.52 10.93
N GLN A 468 23.61 -5.04 9.70
CA GLN A 468 23.82 -5.81 8.47
C GLN A 468 25.27 -6.27 8.32
N ALA A 469 26.23 -5.38 8.59
CA ALA A 469 27.66 -5.68 8.52
C ALA A 469 28.08 -6.72 9.57
N LEU A 470 27.62 -6.56 10.82
CA LEU A 470 27.86 -7.53 11.90
C LEU A 470 27.32 -8.92 11.53
N ARG A 471 26.10 -9.00 10.99
CA ARG A 471 25.51 -10.27 10.54
C ARG A 471 26.34 -10.93 9.43
N ARG A 472 26.87 -10.14 8.50
CA ARG A 472 27.78 -10.64 7.44
C ARG A 472 29.16 -11.03 7.94
N GLY A 473 29.53 -10.72 9.19
CA GLY A 473 30.87 -10.93 9.72
C GLY A 473 31.91 -10.05 9.01
N THR A 474 31.54 -8.81 8.75
CA THR A 474 32.40 -7.80 8.14
C THR A 474 33.47 -7.34 9.15
N SER A 475 34.61 -6.82 8.68
CA SER A 475 35.71 -6.38 9.56
C SER A 475 35.33 -5.15 10.40
N ASP A 476 35.97 -5.01 11.59
CA ASP A 476 35.74 -3.85 12.46
C ASP A 476 36.08 -2.52 11.79
N GLU A 477 37.07 -2.51 10.89
CA GLU A 477 37.42 -1.33 10.09
C GLU A 477 36.27 -0.90 9.18
N GLU A 478 35.68 -1.85 8.49
CA GLU A 478 34.52 -1.60 7.61
C GLU A 478 33.28 -1.16 8.41
N ILE A 479 33.02 -1.81 9.54
CA ILE A 479 31.92 -1.42 10.45
C ILE A 479 32.12 0.01 10.93
N SER A 480 33.34 0.38 11.31
CA SER A 480 33.68 1.77 11.70
C SER A 480 33.44 2.77 10.56
N HIS A 481 33.74 2.37 9.33
CA HIS A 481 33.43 3.21 8.14
C HIS A 481 31.93 3.37 7.92
N LEU A 482 31.14 2.31 8.05
CA LEU A 482 29.69 2.35 7.87
C LEU A 482 28.97 3.17 8.94
N ARG A 483 29.46 3.22 10.16
CA ARG A 483 28.98 4.11 11.22
C ARG A 483 29.09 5.60 10.86
N ASN A 484 29.97 5.96 9.93
CA ASN A 484 30.20 7.31 9.45
C ASN A 484 29.70 7.52 8.01
N ALA A 485 29.05 6.52 7.40
CA ALA A 485 28.48 6.63 6.06
C ALA A 485 27.41 7.73 6.01
N LEU A 486 27.19 8.32 4.84
CA LEU A 486 26.20 9.36 4.59
C LEU A 486 26.48 10.69 5.37
N ASN A 487 26.85 11.71 4.65
CA ASN A 487 27.05 13.05 5.21
C ASN A 487 25.70 13.78 5.40
N PRO A 488 25.34 14.28 6.59
CA PRO A 488 24.11 15.04 6.81
C PRO A 488 23.95 16.28 5.93
N ASP A 489 25.05 16.93 5.56
CA ASP A 489 25.03 18.16 4.76
C ASP A 489 24.95 17.91 3.25
N ALA A 490 25.17 16.66 2.80
CA ALA A 490 25.12 16.30 1.41
C ALA A 490 23.68 16.12 0.92
N LEU A 491 23.44 16.36 -0.37
CA LEU A 491 22.18 16.05 -1.04
C LEU A 491 21.91 14.54 -0.96
N LEU A 492 20.78 14.16 -0.37
CA LEU A 492 20.39 12.75 -0.15
C LEU A 492 19.27 12.34 -1.10
N ILE A 493 19.57 11.39 -1.97
CA ILE A 493 18.62 10.82 -2.95
C ILE A 493 18.21 9.42 -2.49
N GLY A 494 16.91 9.18 -2.34
CA GLY A 494 16.35 7.88 -1.98
C GLY A 494 15.72 7.16 -3.17
N PHE A 495 16.02 5.88 -3.28
CA PHE A 495 15.33 4.95 -4.17
C PHE A 495 14.90 3.73 -3.34
N ALA A 496 13.60 3.58 -3.08
CA ALA A 496 13.09 2.42 -2.36
C ALA A 496 11.86 1.85 -3.03
N ARG A 497 12.06 0.75 -3.73
CA ARG A 497 11.04 0.09 -4.56
C ARG A 497 11.36 -1.39 -4.70
N ARG A 498 10.33 -2.20 -5.02
CA ARG A 498 10.56 -3.58 -5.43
C ARG A 498 11.58 -3.61 -6.57
N PHE A 499 12.63 -4.42 -6.43
CA PHE A 499 13.62 -4.61 -7.47
C PHE A 499 13.04 -5.48 -8.59
N ALA A 500 12.34 -4.84 -9.51
CA ALA A 500 11.84 -5.45 -10.74
C ALA A 500 12.48 -4.73 -11.94
N PRO A 501 12.75 -5.42 -13.07
CA PRO A 501 13.49 -4.87 -14.19
C PRO A 501 12.93 -3.55 -14.73
N TYR A 502 11.60 -3.38 -14.76
CA TYR A 502 10.98 -2.15 -15.25
C TYR A 502 11.13 -0.94 -14.31
N LYS A 503 11.43 -1.17 -13.02
CA LYS A 503 11.67 -0.12 -12.02
C LYS A 503 13.05 0.51 -12.18
N ARG A 504 13.99 -0.21 -12.79
CA ARG A 504 15.32 0.26 -13.22
C ARG A 504 16.14 0.92 -12.09
N ALA A 505 16.27 0.23 -10.95
CA ALA A 505 17.08 0.75 -9.83
C ALA A 505 18.54 1.07 -10.23
N ASP A 506 19.05 0.39 -11.25
CA ASP A 506 20.37 0.56 -11.81
C ASP A 506 20.47 1.58 -12.97
N LEU A 507 19.39 2.36 -13.24
CA LEU A 507 19.40 3.36 -14.33
C LEU A 507 20.49 4.43 -14.14
N VAL A 508 20.82 4.79 -12.91
CA VAL A 508 21.92 5.71 -12.58
C VAL A 508 23.29 5.22 -13.09
N MET A 509 23.44 3.90 -13.28
CA MET A 509 24.67 3.26 -13.75
C MET A 509 24.77 3.20 -15.29
N LYS A 510 23.73 3.59 -16.01
CA LYS A 510 23.73 3.60 -17.49
C LYS A 510 24.69 4.64 -18.07
N ASP A 511 24.87 5.75 -17.38
CA ASP A 511 25.83 6.79 -17.73
C ASP A 511 26.89 6.93 -16.60
N MET A 512 27.73 5.91 -16.48
CA MET A 512 28.71 5.78 -15.39
C MET A 512 29.70 6.93 -15.36
N GLU A 513 30.09 7.47 -16.51
CA GLU A 513 31.04 8.61 -16.58
C GLU A 513 30.46 9.85 -15.90
N ASN A 514 29.23 10.22 -16.23
CA ASN A 514 28.57 11.37 -15.59
C ASN A 514 28.17 11.07 -14.15
N PHE A 515 27.82 9.83 -13.82
CA PHE A 515 27.53 9.42 -12.47
C PHE A 515 28.77 9.55 -11.54
N LEU A 516 29.94 9.11 -12.00
CA LEU A 516 31.20 9.28 -11.27
C LEU A 516 31.50 10.76 -11.01
N LYS A 517 31.35 11.65 -12.01
CA LYS A 517 31.55 13.09 -11.85
C LYS A 517 30.65 13.69 -10.77
N ILE A 518 29.40 13.21 -10.66
CA ILE A 518 28.47 13.65 -9.61
C ILE A 518 28.92 13.16 -8.23
N ILE A 519 29.32 11.90 -8.12
CA ILE A 519 29.72 11.30 -6.84
C ILE A 519 31.08 11.84 -6.32
N GLU A 520 31.99 12.17 -7.23
CA GLU A 520 33.31 12.69 -6.88
C GLU A 520 33.32 14.22 -6.62
N ASP A 521 32.24 14.95 -6.92
CA ASP A 521 32.14 16.39 -6.64
C ASP A 521 32.14 16.62 -5.13
N SER A 522 33.27 17.11 -4.60
CA SER A 522 33.45 17.39 -3.17
C SER A 522 32.84 18.70 -2.72
N GLU A 523 32.59 19.63 -3.64
CA GLU A 523 31.96 20.94 -3.34
C GLU A 523 30.42 20.79 -3.26
N ARG A 524 29.87 19.87 -4.01
CA ARG A 524 28.42 19.61 -4.07
C ARG A 524 28.14 18.12 -3.91
N PRO A 525 28.42 17.53 -2.73
CA PRO A 525 28.39 16.10 -2.51
C PRO A 525 26.96 15.53 -2.65
N VAL A 526 26.85 14.43 -3.39
CA VAL A 526 25.60 13.71 -3.61
C VAL A 526 25.74 12.28 -3.07
N GLN A 527 24.68 11.78 -2.46
CA GLN A 527 24.64 10.43 -1.88
C GLN A 527 23.30 9.75 -2.10
N PHE A 528 23.31 8.43 -2.07
CA PHE A 528 22.14 7.61 -2.39
C PHE A 528 21.84 6.56 -1.32
N ILE A 529 20.57 6.39 -1.02
CA ILE A 529 20.06 5.23 -0.28
C ILE A 529 19.18 4.40 -1.20
N PHE A 530 19.55 3.13 -1.37
CA PHE A 530 18.72 2.13 -2.04
C PHE A 530 18.11 1.20 -1.01
N ALA A 531 16.83 0.82 -1.22
CA ALA A 531 16.14 -0.19 -0.43
C ALA A 531 15.09 -0.92 -1.27
N GLY A 532 14.71 -2.11 -0.85
CA GLY A 532 13.66 -2.89 -1.51
C GLY A 532 14.01 -4.36 -1.64
N LYS A 533 12.99 -5.13 -2.03
CA LYS A 533 13.07 -6.60 -2.18
C LYS A 533 12.83 -6.98 -3.63
N ALA A 534 13.55 -7.99 -4.13
CA ALA A 534 13.19 -8.69 -5.36
C ALA A 534 12.24 -9.83 -5.02
N HIS A 535 11.29 -10.15 -5.91
CA HIS A 535 10.49 -11.36 -5.73
C HIS A 535 11.42 -12.60 -5.67
N PRO A 536 11.14 -13.59 -4.81
CA PRO A 536 12.02 -14.77 -4.68
C PRO A 536 12.37 -15.47 -6.00
N ALA A 537 11.43 -15.50 -6.96
CA ALA A 537 11.62 -16.06 -8.30
C ALA A 537 12.19 -15.06 -9.33
N ASP A 538 12.43 -13.78 -8.98
CA ASP A 538 12.96 -12.77 -9.91
C ASP A 538 14.48 -12.69 -9.86
N GLU A 539 15.14 -13.60 -10.57
CA GLU A 539 16.60 -13.63 -10.68
C GLU A 539 17.19 -12.32 -11.21
N ARG A 540 16.50 -11.65 -12.14
CA ARG A 540 16.96 -10.36 -12.68
C ARG A 540 16.88 -9.25 -11.63
N GLY A 541 15.84 -9.23 -10.83
CA GLY A 541 15.72 -8.33 -9.69
C GLY A 541 16.85 -8.53 -8.67
N LYS A 542 17.18 -9.80 -8.34
CA LYS A 542 18.30 -10.16 -7.45
C LYS A 542 19.65 -9.73 -8.04
N GLN A 543 19.86 -9.88 -9.34
CA GLN A 543 21.07 -9.40 -10.03
C GLN A 543 21.24 -7.88 -9.94
N ILE A 544 20.14 -7.11 -10.02
CA ILE A 544 20.17 -5.65 -9.85
C ILE A 544 20.62 -5.30 -8.42
N ILE A 545 20.06 -5.98 -7.39
CA ILE A 545 20.49 -5.81 -5.99
C ILE A 545 21.98 -6.09 -5.86
N GLN A 546 22.45 -7.21 -6.39
CA GLN A 546 23.87 -7.60 -6.33
C GLN A 546 24.78 -6.56 -7.00
N ARG A 547 24.37 -6.02 -8.15
CA ARG A 547 25.13 -5.01 -8.87
C ARG A 547 25.28 -3.72 -8.05
N ILE A 548 24.17 -3.25 -7.44
CA ILE A 548 24.21 -2.08 -6.57
C ILE A 548 25.05 -2.35 -5.33
N PHE A 549 24.92 -3.53 -4.71
CA PHE A 549 25.72 -3.91 -3.55
C PHE A 549 27.23 -3.89 -3.87
N LYS A 550 27.64 -4.45 -5.01
CA LYS A 550 29.04 -4.39 -5.44
C LYS A 550 29.53 -2.96 -5.63
N LEU A 551 28.70 -2.10 -6.21
CA LEU A 551 29.03 -0.68 -6.37
C LEU A 551 29.31 0.01 -5.02
N THR A 552 28.56 -0.32 -3.96
CA THR A 552 28.78 0.27 -2.63
C THR A 552 30.15 -0.08 -2.03
N GLN A 553 30.82 -1.12 -2.53
CA GLN A 553 32.15 -1.55 -2.06
C GLN A 553 33.31 -0.83 -2.79
N GLU A 554 33.04 -0.18 -3.93
CA GLU A 554 34.06 0.51 -4.71
C GLU A 554 34.41 1.87 -4.11
N PRO A 555 35.71 2.27 -4.06
CA PRO A 555 36.18 3.46 -3.37
C PRO A 555 35.42 4.77 -3.65
N PRO A 556 35.08 5.14 -4.88
CA PRO A 556 34.37 6.41 -5.15
C PRO A 556 32.97 6.48 -4.55
N PHE A 557 32.31 5.32 -4.40
CA PHE A 557 30.92 5.18 -3.94
C PHE A 557 30.79 4.81 -2.48
N ARG A 558 31.85 4.26 -1.90
CA ARG A 558 31.86 3.76 -0.51
C ARG A 558 31.44 4.83 0.48
N GLY A 559 30.43 4.53 1.29
CA GLY A 559 29.85 5.44 2.29
C GLY A 559 28.97 6.56 1.72
N LYS A 560 28.99 6.78 0.39
CA LYS A 560 28.10 7.73 -0.31
C LYS A 560 26.89 7.01 -0.93
N ILE A 561 27.04 5.75 -1.31
CA ILE A 561 25.94 4.91 -1.77
C ILE A 561 25.77 3.76 -0.79
N VAL A 562 24.56 3.56 -0.29
CA VAL A 562 24.24 2.49 0.65
C VAL A 562 23.00 1.73 0.21
N ILE A 563 22.92 0.45 0.58
CA ILE A 563 21.72 -0.38 0.39
C ILE A 563 21.23 -0.86 1.76
N LEU A 564 19.96 -0.60 2.04
CA LEU A 564 19.29 -1.02 3.27
C LEU A 564 18.43 -2.23 2.98
N GLU A 565 18.65 -3.28 3.77
CA GLU A 565 17.95 -4.55 3.65
C GLU A 565 16.58 -4.54 4.32
N ASP A 566 15.78 -5.54 3.97
CA ASP A 566 14.50 -5.88 4.58
C ASP A 566 13.49 -4.71 4.58
N TYR A 567 13.35 -4.07 3.42
CA TYR A 567 12.40 -2.97 3.23
C TYR A 567 10.99 -3.33 3.69
N ASP A 568 10.46 -2.56 4.62
CA ASP A 568 9.12 -2.67 5.19
C ASP A 568 8.47 -1.28 5.32
N ILE A 569 7.28 -1.21 5.94
CA ILE A 569 6.56 0.05 6.19
C ILE A 569 7.36 0.99 7.09
N ASN A 570 8.06 0.47 8.11
CA ASN A 570 8.84 1.29 9.04
C ASN A 570 10.05 1.93 8.35
N LEU A 571 10.86 1.15 7.63
CA LEU A 571 11.97 1.67 6.83
C LEU A 571 11.44 2.64 5.76
N GLY A 572 10.32 2.30 5.10
CA GLY A 572 9.65 3.17 4.15
C GLY A 572 9.26 4.52 4.76
N ARG A 573 8.74 4.53 5.99
CA ARG A 573 8.36 5.75 6.72
C ARG A 573 9.58 6.65 6.99
N HIS A 574 10.70 6.06 7.45
CA HIS A 574 11.94 6.82 7.66
C HIS A 574 12.48 7.43 6.37
N LEU A 575 12.50 6.66 5.28
CA LEU A 575 12.98 7.13 3.98
C LEU A 575 12.15 8.29 3.44
N VAL A 576 10.81 8.14 3.40
CA VAL A 576 9.93 9.20 2.84
C VAL A 576 9.88 10.46 3.72
N GLN A 577 10.29 10.37 4.98
CA GLN A 577 10.38 11.51 5.88
C GLN A 577 11.71 12.25 5.78
N GLY A 578 12.80 11.59 5.39
CA GLY A 578 14.15 12.16 5.54
C GLY A 578 14.96 12.35 4.26
N VAL A 579 14.55 11.85 3.09
CA VAL A 579 15.28 12.10 1.85
C VAL A 579 14.98 13.49 1.27
N ASP A 580 15.98 14.14 0.69
CA ASP A 580 15.80 15.40 -0.03
C ASP A 580 15.11 15.18 -1.38
N VAL A 581 15.48 14.09 -2.07
CA VAL A 581 14.94 13.72 -3.37
C VAL A 581 14.48 12.28 -3.38
N TRP A 582 13.30 12.02 -3.91
CA TRP A 582 12.79 10.69 -4.21
C TRP A 582 12.95 10.37 -5.68
N LEU A 583 13.85 9.44 -5.99
CA LEU A 583 14.08 9.00 -7.36
C LEU A 583 13.08 7.93 -7.76
N ASN A 584 12.37 8.15 -8.88
CA ASN A 584 11.40 7.22 -9.42
C ASN A 584 11.54 7.15 -10.94
N ASN A 585 12.14 6.07 -11.44
CA ASN A 585 12.54 5.95 -12.84
C ASN A 585 11.99 4.68 -13.53
N PRO A 586 10.66 4.42 -13.43
CA PRO A 586 10.07 3.27 -14.11
C PRO A 586 10.17 3.43 -15.62
N ARG A 587 10.13 2.30 -16.34
CA ARG A 587 9.99 2.34 -17.81
C ARG A 587 8.55 2.68 -18.16
N ARG A 588 8.31 3.89 -18.68
CA ARG A 588 6.98 4.34 -19.09
C ARG A 588 6.43 3.47 -20.24
N PRO A 589 5.13 3.09 -20.22
CA PRO A 589 4.07 3.43 -19.26
C PRO A 589 3.79 2.30 -18.23
N LEU A 590 4.82 1.65 -17.68
CA LEU A 590 4.68 0.44 -16.87
C LEU A 590 4.43 0.71 -15.37
N GLU A 591 4.39 1.97 -14.94
CA GLU A 591 3.99 2.35 -13.59
C GLU A 591 2.51 2.77 -13.59
N ALA A 592 1.64 1.94 -13.02
CA ALA A 592 0.20 2.23 -13.00
C ALA A 592 -0.12 3.51 -12.22
N SER A 593 0.49 3.73 -11.08
CA SER A 593 0.39 4.96 -10.29
C SER A 593 1.71 5.31 -9.63
N GLY A 594 2.20 4.48 -8.70
CA GLY A 594 3.19 4.84 -7.70
C GLY A 594 2.54 5.68 -6.59
N THR A 595 3.01 5.49 -5.34
CA THR A 595 2.51 6.24 -4.18
C THR A 595 3.62 6.75 -3.27
N SER A 596 4.85 6.23 -3.43
CA SER A 596 5.98 6.59 -2.55
C SER A 596 6.34 8.07 -2.65
N GLY A 597 6.39 8.63 -3.86
CA GLY A 597 6.65 10.06 -4.05
C GLY A 597 5.57 10.97 -3.47
N GLN A 598 4.32 10.53 -3.38
CA GLN A 598 3.24 11.27 -2.73
C GLN A 598 3.49 11.42 -1.22
N LYS A 599 4.09 10.39 -0.59
CA LYS A 599 4.46 10.38 0.84
C LYS A 599 5.60 11.36 1.14
N VAL A 600 6.59 11.39 0.26
CA VAL A 600 7.79 12.24 0.39
C VAL A 600 7.41 13.72 0.41
N VAL A 601 6.51 14.13 -0.46
CA VAL A 601 6.03 15.52 -0.57
C VAL A 601 5.48 16.05 0.76
N LEU A 602 4.79 15.22 1.54
CA LEU A 602 4.23 15.61 2.84
C LEU A 602 5.30 16.03 3.84
N ASN A 603 6.56 15.64 3.61
CA ASN A 603 7.69 15.86 4.51
C ASN A 603 8.75 16.81 3.92
N GLY A 604 8.42 17.51 2.84
CA GLY A 604 9.30 18.48 2.20
C GLY A 604 10.29 17.90 1.20
N GLY A 605 10.38 16.58 1.02
CA GLY A 605 11.19 15.98 -0.04
C GLY A 605 10.59 16.22 -1.43
N LEU A 606 11.42 16.24 -2.46
CA LEU A 606 11.02 16.51 -3.85
C LEU A 606 11.08 15.24 -4.72
N ASN A 607 10.09 15.05 -5.58
CA ASN A 607 10.13 14.01 -6.58
C ASN A 607 11.08 14.36 -7.74
N CYS A 608 11.93 13.39 -8.11
CA CYS A 608 12.62 13.36 -9.40
C CYS A 608 12.20 12.08 -10.11
N SER A 609 11.32 12.20 -11.11
CA SER A 609 10.64 11.02 -11.67
C SER A 609 10.44 11.11 -13.18
N ILE A 610 10.47 9.94 -13.83
CA ILE A 610 9.87 9.77 -15.15
C ILE A 610 8.40 10.22 -15.09
N LEU A 611 7.90 10.85 -16.15
CA LEU A 611 6.50 11.27 -16.29
C LEU A 611 5.60 10.04 -16.55
N ASP A 612 5.44 9.20 -15.54
CA ASP A 612 4.65 7.97 -15.54
C ASP A 612 3.75 7.89 -14.31
N GLY A 613 2.71 7.07 -14.38
CA GLY A 613 1.74 6.92 -13.29
C GLY A 613 1.17 8.28 -12.84
N TRP A 614 1.14 8.51 -11.51
CA TRP A 614 0.62 9.74 -10.93
C TRP A 614 1.42 11.00 -11.30
N TRP A 615 2.76 10.85 -11.53
CA TRP A 615 3.62 12.00 -11.84
C TRP A 615 3.34 12.61 -13.19
N ALA A 616 2.81 11.82 -14.13
CA ALA A 616 2.41 12.32 -15.46
C ALA A 616 1.29 13.37 -15.41
N GLU A 617 0.44 13.33 -14.36
CA GLU A 617 -0.66 14.28 -14.14
C GLU A 617 -0.39 15.30 -13.02
N ALA A 618 0.66 15.09 -12.23
CA ALA A 618 0.98 15.87 -11.05
C ALA A 618 2.03 16.96 -11.30
N PHE A 619 2.99 16.70 -12.17
CA PHE A 619 4.11 17.59 -12.43
C PHE A 619 3.65 18.86 -13.17
N ASP A 620 3.94 20.03 -12.60
CA ASP A 620 3.59 21.35 -13.13
C ASP A 620 4.80 22.21 -13.56
N GLY A 621 6.01 21.63 -13.55
CA GLY A 621 7.28 22.34 -13.83
C GLY A 621 7.90 23.00 -12.61
N SER A 622 7.17 23.18 -11.50
CA SER A 622 7.62 23.90 -10.33
C SER A 622 7.58 23.12 -9.01
N ASN A 623 6.95 21.93 -9.00
CA ASN A 623 6.67 21.15 -7.80
C ASN A 623 7.51 19.86 -7.66
N GLY A 624 8.62 19.78 -8.37
CA GLY A 624 9.55 18.65 -8.39
C GLY A 624 10.36 18.64 -9.67
N PHE A 625 10.86 17.48 -10.10
CA PHE A 625 11.71 17.35 -11.28
C PHE A 625 11.20 16.24 -12.19
N ALA A 626 11.25 16.45 -13.52
CA ALA A 626 10.87 15.48 -14.51
C ALA A 626 12.10 14.88 -15.22
N ILE A 627 12.18 13.56 -15.29
CA ILE A 627 13.20 12.87 -16.08
C ILE A 627 12.65 12.67 -17.49
N GLY A 628 13.21 13.41 -18.45
CA GLY A 628 12.76 13.38 -19.84
C GLY A 628 11.41 14.07 -20.06
N GLU A 629 10.85 13.88 -21.27
CA GLU A 629 9.66 14.59 -21.75
C GLU A 629 8.39 13.70 -21.81
N GLY A 630 8.41 12.53 -21.15
CA GLY A 630 7.28 11.60 -21.18
C GLY A 630 7.09 10.87 -22.53
N ARG A 631 8.11 10.82 -23.36
CA ARG A 631 8.09 10.06 -24.62
C ARG A 631 8.47 8.60 -24.37
N THR A 632 7.83 7.69 -25.11
CA THR A 632 8.15 6.26 -25.09
C THR A 632 8.86 5.83 -26.37
N HIS A 633 9.66 4.79 -26.30
CA HIS A 633 10.29 4.15 -27.45
C HIS A 633 9.96 2.67 -27.50
N VAL A 634 9.75 2.12 -28.68
CA VAL A 634 9.38 0.70 -28.87
C VAL A 634 10.52 -0.23 -28.42
N ASN A 635 11.77 0.16 -28.71
CA ASN A 635 12.94 -0.55 -28.23
C ASN A 635 13.28 -0.10 -26.80
N GLN A 636 13.21 -1.04 -25.85
CA GLN A 636 13.42 -0.79 -24.43
C GLN A 636 14.85 -0.35 -24.09
N GLU A 637 15.85 -0.84 -24.79
CA GLU A 637 17.26 -0.49 -24.56
C GLU A 637 17.51 0.98 -24.94
N ILE A 638 16.99 1.42 -26.08
CA ILE A 638 17.05 2.83 -26.50
C ILE A 638 16.30 3.72 -25.51
N GLN A 639 15.16 3.25 -24.97
CA GLN A 639 14.43 3.98 -23.93
C GLN A 639 15.27 4.13 -22.66
N ASP A 640 15.91 3.03 -22.22
CA ASP A 640 16.73 3.04 -21.00
C ASP A 640 17.96 3.94 -21.15
N ASP A 641 18.63 3.93 -22.31
CA ASP A 641 19.77 4.80 -22.57
C ASP A 641 19.37 6.28 -22.59
N ARG A 642 18.26 6.63 -23.24
CA ARG A 642 17.72 8.00 -23.23
C ARG A 642 17.35 8.47 -21.85
N ASP A 643 16.66 7.63 -21.08
CA ASP A 643 16.22 7.95 -19.74
C ASP A 643 17.41 8.08 -18.77
N GLY A 644 18.46 7.26 -18.94
CA GLY A 644 19.71 7.37 -18.18
C GLY A 644 20.41 8.71 -18.43
N VAL A 645 20.57 9.11 -19.70
CA VAL A 645 21.14 10.43 -20.06
C VAL A 645 20.28 11.56 -19.52
N ASN A 646 18.96 11.48 -19.64
CA ASN A 646 18.04 12.49 -19.10
C ASN A 646 18.10 12.58 -17.56
N LEU A 647 18.24 11.45 -16.88
CA LEU A 647 18.41 11.41 -15.43
C LEU A 647 19.69 12.16 -15.01
N MET A 648 20.84 11.84 -15.64
CA MET A 648 22.10 12.54 -15.33
C MET A 648 22.01 14.02 -15.65
N LYS A 649 21.36 14.40 -16.74
CA LYS A 649 21.14 15.80 -17.11
C LYS A 649 20.33 16.55 -16.04
N VAL A 650 19.19 16.00 -15.62
CA VAL A 650 18.32 16.64 -14.60
C VAL A 650 19.06 16.77 -13.25
N LEU A 651 19.80 15.74 -12.84
CA LEU A 651 20.60 15.81 -11.62
C LEU A 651 21.66 16.91 -11.70
N ARG A 652 22.44 16.96 -12.77
CA ARG A 652 23.56 17.87 -12.95
C ARG A 652 23.09 19.32 -13.16
N ASP A 653 22.05 19.54 -13.98
CA ASP A 653 21.68 20.87 -14.47
C ASP A 653 20.58 21.53 -13.64
N GLU A 654 19.77 20.75 -12.89
CA GLU A 654 18.62 21.27 -12.16
C GLU A 654 18.68 20.96 -10.65
N VAL A 655 18.77 19.67 -10.28
CA VAL A 655 18.63 19.23 -8.88
C VAL A 655 19.80 19.72 -8.03
N ILE A 656 21.04 19.38 -8.42
CA ILE A 656 22.24 19.69 -7.66
C ILE A 656 22.47 21.21 -7.57
N PRO A 657 22.41 21.97 -8.65
CA PRO A 657 22.60 23.43 -8.56
C PRO A 657 21.56 24.09 -7.64
N LEU A 658 20.28 23.71 -7.76
CA LEU A 658 19.21 24.30 -6.95
C LEU A 658 19.36 23.99 -5.46
N TYR A 659 19.84 22.78 -5.10
CA TYR A 659 20.05 22.38 -3.71
C TYR A 659 21.20 23.14 -3.06
N TYR A 660 22.28 23.43 -3.80
CA TYR A 660 23.50 24.09 -3.31
C TYR A 660 23.52 25.61 -3.53
N ASP A 661 22.48 26.19 -4.17
CA ASP A 661 22.34 27.65 -4.28
C ASP A 661 21.86 28.25 -2.95
N ARG A 662 22.81 28.78 -2.14
CA ARG A 662 22.58 29.29 -0.80
C ARG A 662 22.59 30.81 -0.77
N ASN A 663 21.64 31.40 -0.02
CA ASN A 663 21.67 32.83 0.28
C ASN A 663 22.65 33.15 1.42
N TYR A 664 22.66 34.40 1.86
CA TYR A 664 23.51 34.85 2.97
C TYR A 664 23.24 34.13 4.31
N ASP A 665 22.01 33.66 4.53
CA ASP A 665 21.60 32.93 5.73
C ASP A 665 21.79 31.41 5.60
N ASP A 666 22.54 30.96 4.60
CA ASP A 666 22.77 29.53 4.25
C ASP A 666 21.50 28.76 3.91
N LEU A 667 20.45 29.46 3.45
CA LEU A 667 19.19 28.84 3.05
C LEU A 667 19.08 28.67 1.51
N PRO A 668 18.69 27.49 1.00
CA PRO A 668 18.45 27.29 -0.43
C PRO A 668 17.05 27.78 -0.81
N LEU A 669 16.86 29.08 -0.94
CA LEU A 669 15.54 29.68 -1.13
C LEU A 669 14.79 29.16 -2.35
N GLY A 670 15.47 28.87 -3.46
CA GLY A 670 14.89 28.27 -4.65
C GLY A 670 14.37 26.86 -4.39
N TRP A 671 15.12 26.07 -3.64
CA TRP A 671 14.73 24.74 -3.21
C TRP A 671 13.50 24.77 -2.27
N ILE A 672 13.55 25.63 -1.25
CA ILE A 672 12.46 25.79 -0.26
C ILE A 672 11.17 26.26 -0.95
N THR A 673 11.26 27.16 -1.94
CA THR A 673 10.12 27.58 -2.75
C THR A 673 9.50 26.37 -3.47
N ARG A 674 10.32 25.47 -4.04
CA ARG A 674 9.86 24.25 -4.70
C ARG A 674 9.25 23.26 -3.70
N MET A 675 9.81 23.13 -2.49
CA MET A 675 9.22 22.33 -1.40
C MET A 675 7.80 22.82 -1.06
N LYS A 676 7.63 24.13 -0.81
CA LYS A 676 6.30 24.71 -0.53
C LYS A 676 5.32 24.48 -1.67
N ARG A 677 5.78 24.70 -2.90
CA ARG A 677 4.96 24.47 -4.09
C ARG A 677 4.51 23.02 -4.20
N ALA A 678 5.41 22.05 -3.96
CA ALA A 678 5.10 20.64 -3.95
C ALA A 678 4.03 20.32 -2.89
N ILE A 679 4.24 20.71 -1.64
CA ILE A 679 3.32 20.47 -0.53
C ILE A 679 1.94 21.06 -0.86
N ARG A 680 1.88 22.31 -1.28
CA ARG A 680 0.64 23.04 -1.55
C ARG A 680 -0.16 22.46 -2.71
N THR A 681 0.49 22.05 -3.81
CA THR A 681 -0.19 21.56 -5.01
C THR A 681 -0.52 20.08 -4.98
N LEU A 682 0.26 19.28 -4.25
CA LEU A 682 0.18 17.82 -4.28
C LEU A 682 -0.47 17.23 -3.01
N GLY A 683 -0.30 17.89 -1.84
CA GLY A 683 -0.74 17.36 -0.54
C GLY A 683 -2.25 17.09 -0.47
N TRP A 684 -3.09 17.99 -0.97
CA TRP A 684 -4.54 17.82 -0.99
C TRP A 684 -4.99 16.82 -2.08
N ARG A 685 -4.29 16.82 -3.22
CA ARG A 685 -4.73 16.09 -4.41
C ARG A 685 -4.43 14.60 -4.33
N PHE A 686 -3.27 14.25 -3.72
CA PHE A 686 -2.77 12.88 -3.70
C PHE A 686 -2.81 12.26 -2.30
N ASN A 687 -3.80 12.59 -1.48
CA ASN A 687 -4.07 11.93 -0.22
C ASN A 687 -5.19 10.90 -0.33
N ALA A 688 -5.22 9.94 0.60
CA ALA A 688 -6.16 8.84 0.58
C ALA A 688 -7.57 9.27 0.98
N ASP A 689 -7.76 10.37 1.73
CA ASP A 689 -9.11 10.86 2.05
C ASP A 689 -9.81 11.31 0.76
N ARG A 690 -9.15 12.14 -0.08
CA ARG A 690 -9.66 12.50 -1.38
C ARG A 690 -9.95 11.25 -2.23
N MET A 691 -9.02 10.28 -2.28
CA MET A 691 -9.19 9.04 -3.03
C MET A 691 -10.42 8.25 -2.55
N VAL A 692 -10.60 8.07 -1.25
CA VAL A 692 -11.73 7.33 -0.67
C VAL A 692 -13.05 8.07 -0.87
N MET A 693 -13.06 9.41 -0.79
CA MET A 693 -14.22 10.24 -1.13
C MET A 693 -14.59 10.04 -2.62
N ASP A 694 -13.62 10.06 -3.53
CA ASP A 694 -13.84 9.80 -4.95
C ASP A 694 -14.43 8.39 -5.19
N TYR A 695 -13.92 7.36 -4.49
CA TYR A 695 -14.51 6.01 -4.56
C TYR A 695 -15.94 5.99 -4.02
N ALA A 696 -16.20 6.64 -2.90
CA ALA A 696 -17.54 6.70 -2.34
C ALA A 696 -18.52 7.37 -3.32
N GLU A 697 -18.19 8.54 -3.84
CA GLU A 697 -19.05 9.34 -4.68
C GLU A 697 -19.23 8.77 -6.09
N LYS A 698 -18.13 8.36 -6.73
CA LYS A 698 -18.14 7.94 -8.14
C LYS A 698 -18.43 6.46 -8.33
N MET A 699 -18.19 5.62 -7.31
CA MET A 699 -18.26 4.17 -7.41
C MET A 699 -19.27 3.57 -6.42
N TYR A 700 -19.08 3.77 -5.10
CA TYR A 700 -19.88 3.04 -4.12
C TYR A 700 -21.33 3.51 -4.05
N LEU A 701 -21.59 4.81 -4.05
CA LEU A 701 -22.95 5.33 -4.02
C LEU A 701 -23.75 4.92 -5.27
N PRO A 702 -23.23 5.06 -6.50
CA PRO A 702 -23.91 4.55 -7.69
C PRO A 702 -24.12 3.03 -7.68
N ALA A 703 -23.12 2.26 -7.22
CA ALA A 703 -23.22 0.79 -7.15
C ALA A 703 -24.22 0.33 -6.06
N ALA A 704 -24.39 1.11 -4.98
CA ALA A 704 -25.41 0.87 -3.96
C ALA A 704 -26.82 1.32 -4.36
N GLY A 705 -27.02 1.85 -5.56
CA GLY A 705 -28.29 2.38 -6.04
C GLY A 705 -28.63 3.81 -5.56
N GLY A 706 -27.63 4.54 -5.00
CA GLY A 706 -27.72 5.94 -4.61
C GLY A 706 -27.34 6.90 -5.73
N LEU A 707 -27.64 8.18 -5.53
CA LEU A 707 -27.14 9.28 -6.35
C LEU A 707 -26.12 10.07 -5.54
N SER A 708 -24.99 10.38 -6.14
CA SER A 708 -24.05 11.33 -5.54
C SER A 708 -24.61 12.75 -5.66
N SER A 709 -24.55 13.54 -4.61
CA SER A 709 -24.94 14.95 -4.62
C SER A 709 -24.08 15.80 -5.56
N GLN A 710 -22.93 15.31 -5.98
CA GLN A 710 -22.02 15.97 -6.92
C GLN A 710 -22.21 15.56 -8.38
N ILE A 711 -22.99 14.53 -8.66
CA ILE A 711 -23.36 14.20 -10.04
C ILE A 711 -24.39 15.24 -10.46
N LYS A 712 -23.94 16.36 -10.99
CA LYS A 712 -24.76 17.20 -11.83
C LYS A 712 -25.25 16.32 -12.98
N GLY A 713 -26.58 16.10 -13.03
CA GLY A 713 -27.15 15.24 -14.03
C GLY A 713 -26.80 15.75 -15.43
N ASP A 714 -25.84 15.08 -16.05
CA ASP A 714 -25.79 15.06 -17.50
C ASP A 714 -26.95 14.14 -17.92
N SER A 715 -28.04 14.78 -18.34
CA SER A 715 -29.26 14.14 -18.81
C SER A 715 -29.09 13.52 -20.19
N SER A 716 -27.99 12.78 -20.39
CA SER A 716 -27.72 12.02 -21.61
C SER A 716 -27.13 10.64 -21.26
N LEU A 717 -28.00 9.78 -20.78
CA LEU A 717 -27.83 8.33 -20.87
C LEU A 717 -28.79 7.80 -21.89
#